data_d7e15a5ea9629e2216dcedf07479d520
#
_entry.id   d7e15a5ea9629e2216dcedf07479d520
#
_cell.length_a   1.000
_cell.length_b   1.000
_cell.length_c   1.000
_cell.angle_alpha   90.00
_cell.angle_beta   90.00
_cell.angle_gamma   90.00
#
_symmetry.space_group_name_H-M   'P 1'
#
loop_
_entity.id
_entity.type
_entity.pdbx_description
1 polymer ?
#
loop_
_entity_poly.entity_id
_entity_poly.type
_entity_poly.pdbx_seq_one_letter_code
_entity_poly.pdbx_strand_id
1 'polypeptide(L)'
;PKAGKVTPLFDLEKLAMQITEIVKDPFDAKHIPFKELRIDPKDDNYLTFDIRSTKEKVDTTKDAKPEKLVYHFRYKIADKTLTYDTNDREDKYPGWANVSPDGLTGIYMKNSNLFYMDTLNMRKAAKDPKDSTIVEHRITSDGFKEFCYGTDNYAGNTVTDTTERVFPSELVWSPDSKHVAVMRWDMRPLKDFWVINSLTSPRPTLETYKYQMPGEPGPHGHMYIFNAGDWSSHTVKINAFKDQEFSFQTAEPTVNDEFTDYYGRTWLGDNNGFYVIRQSRDLKRLDICHVGVDSDSTRTVITDRMNTYVECRQTRILEGGKKLIHWSERNGWANLYLYSADGKVIRNLTEGAYHVDDVLAVNEKEGYILFRACGKEKGENPYQLHVYRVSLQGGEPKLLDMPDMNVDAYALEDGKYFIANYSRVDYKPASALFDATGKKVCDLGEADFSLLFAAGYKFPERFKVKAADGVTDLYGAIYKPFDFDSTKVYPICDYVYPGPQVEANNISWSRGFTRTDRLAQLGFIVITVGNRGGHPDRSKWYHNYGYGNLRDYGLEDQKYAIQQLGARYPWIDLDRVGIHGHSGGGFMSTAAILKYPDFFKAAVSCAGNHDNNIYNRWWSEQHHGIQEKIAAGDTTFVYSIETNPQIASNLKGHLMLVHGDIDNNVHPANTIRVVNALIRANKRFDMLILPGQRHGFGDMNEYFFWRMADYYCEWLMGASKRNEVDIKEMNND
;
A
#
# COMPACT_ATOMS: atom_id res chain seq x y z
N PRO A 1 0.10 28.36 -15.60
CA PRO A 1 0.88 27.46 -16.47
C PRO A 1 1.30 28.09 -17.80
N LYS A 2 0.40 28.84 -18.48
CA LYS A 2 0.71 29.40 -19.82
C LYS A 2 1.97 30.29 -19.89
N ALA A 3 2.32 30.94 -18.77
CA ALA A 3 3.49 31.82 -18.70
C ALA A 3 4.80 31.08 -18.36
N GLY A 4 4.75 29.81 -17.95
CA GLY A 4 5.91 29.01 -17.54
C GLY A 4 6.70 29.64 -16.37
N LYS A 5 6.05 30.48 -15.57
CA LYS A 5 6.67 31.21 -14.48
C LYS A 5 6.08 30.78 -13.14
N VAL A 6 6.94 30.35 -12.22
CA VAL A 6 6.61 30.08 -10.83
C VAL A 6 6.76 31.37 -10.04
N THR A 7 5.76 31.72 -9.25
CA THR A 7 5.79 32.85 -8.32
C THR A 7 5.38 32.37 -6.94
N PRO A 8 6.01 32.85 -5.86
CA PRO A 8 5.59 32.52 -4.51
C PRO A 8 4.12 32.92 -4.31
N LEU A 9 3.32 31.97 -3.84
CA LEU A 9 1.91 32.20 -3.50
C LEU A 9 1.80 33.05 -2.23
N PHE A 10 2.67 32.77 -1.25
CA PHE A 10 2.76 33.49 0.00
C PHE A 10 4.12 34.20 0.12
N ASP A 11 4.12 35.34 0.79
CA ASP A 11 5.25 35.86 1.51
C ASP A 11 5.19 35.22 2.91
N LEU A 12 6.04 34.23 3.17
CA LEU A 12 5.95 33.40 4.37
C LEU A 12 6.20 34.20 5.66
N GLU A 13 7.08 35.22 5.62
CA GLU A 13 7.32 36.07 6.79
C GLU A 13 6.08 36.89 7.13
N LYS A 14 5.47 37.48 6.10
CA LYS A 14 4.24 38.28 6.25
C LYS A 14 3.08 37.39 6.69
N LEU A 15 2.96 36.16 6.11
CA LEU A 15 1.93 35.23 6.49
C LEU A 15 2.07 34.76 7.94
N ALA A 16 3.28 34.42 8.39
CA ALA A 16 3.55 34.05 9.78
C ALA A 16 3.20 35.14 10.76
N MET A 17 3.52 36.40 10.40
CA MET A 17 3.14 37.58 11.19
C MET A 17 1.61 37.72 11.27
N GLN A 18 0.90 37.64 10.15
CA GLN A 18 -0.56 37.72 10.11
C GLN A 18 -1.23 36.62 10.94
N ILE A 19 -0.78 35.35 10.76
CA ILE A 19 -1.27 34.22 11.57
C ILE A 19 -1.06 34.51 13.05
N THR A 20 0.17 34.85 13.44
CA THR A 20 0.53 35.12 14.84
C THR A 20 -0.31 36.26 15.43
N GLU A 21 -0.55 37.33 14.65
CA GLU A 21 -1.37 38.46 15.08
C GLU A 21 -2.83 38.08 15.31
N ILE A 22 -3.38 37.24 14.44
CA ILE A 22 -4.80 36.79 14.50
C ILE A 22 -5.01 35.86 15.69
N VAL A 23 -4.22 34.78 15.79
CA VAL A 23 -4.47 33.68 16.75
C VAL A 23 -3.67 33.81 18.07
N LYS A 24 -2.78 34.81 18.17
CA LYS A 24 -1.89 35.03 19.33
C LYS A 24 -1.07 33.80 19.70
N ASP A 25 -0.62 33.06 18.65
CA ASP A 25 0.24 31.90 18.73
C ASP A 25 1.40 32.11 17.75
N PRO A 26 2.66 32.18 18.21
CA PRO A 26 3.79 32.56 17.37
C PRO A 26 4.21 31.42 16.45
N PHE A 27 4.41 31.75 15.16
CA PHE A 27 4.92 30.82 14.16
C PHE A 27 6.15 31.36 13.46
N ASP A 28 7.14 30.51 13.26
CA ASP A 28 8.30 30.79 12.42
C ASP A 28 7.96 30.65 10.94
N ALA A 29 8.34 31.60 10.12
CA ALA A 29 8.08 31.66 8.70
C ALA A 29 8.61 30.44 7.92
N LYS A 30 9.72 29.84 8.37
CA LYS A 30 10.33 28.67 7.71
C LYS A 30 9.69 27.34 8.11
N HIS A 31 8.91 27.33 9.19
CA HIS A 31 8.35 26.12 9.79
C HIS A 31 6.84 26.25 10.08
N ILE A 32 6.11 26.98 9.22
CA ILE A 32 4.64 27.07 9.35
C ILE A 32 4.06 25.68 9.13
N PRO A 33 3.34 25.09 10.11
CA PRO A 33 2.85 23.73 10.05
C PRO A 33 1.53 23.65 9.26
N PHE A 34 1.60 23.90 7.95
CA PHE A 34 0.46 23.79 7.07
C PHE A 34 -0.11 22.37 7.06
N LYS A 35 -1.43 22.30 7.13
CA LYS A 35 -2.21 21.12 6.84
C LYS A 35 -3.31 21.46 5.83
N GLU A 36 -3.66 20.51 5.00
CA GLU A 36 -4.81 20.58 4.11
C GLU A 36 -4.87 21.86 3.26
N LEU A 37 -3.73 22.31 2.73
CA LEU A 37 -3.71 23.43 1.80
C LEU A 37 -4.44 23.04 0.52
N ARG A 38 -5.58 23.69 0.26
CA ARG A 38 -6.46 23.41 -0.88
C ARG A 38 -6.93 24.70 -1.55
N ILE A 39 -7.28 24.64 -2.83
CA ILE A 39 -8.13 25.64 -3.46
C ILE A 39 -9.54 25.51 -2.84
N ASP A 40 -10.16 26.62 -2.48
CA ASP A 40 -11.52 26.60 -1.94
C ASP A 40 -12.47 26.03 -3.01
N PRO A 41 -13.17 24.92 -2.74
CA PRO A 41 -14.04 24.27 -3.73
C PRO A 41 -15.20 25.15 -4.20
N LYS A 42 -15.51 26.22 -3.46
CA LYS A 42 -16.60 27.17 -3.80
C LYS A 42 -16.11 28.38 -4.57
N ASP A 43 -14.81 28.72 -4.52
CA ASP A 43 -14.27 29.90 -5.20
C ASP A 43 -12.74 29.75 -5.43
N ASP A 44 -12.33 29.49 -6.65
CA ASP A 44 -10.93 29.32 -7.07
C ASP A 44 -10.01 30.52 -6.76
N ASN A 45 -10.55 31.66 -6.35
CA ASN A 45 -9.78 32.81 -5.92
C ASN A 45 -9.30 32.71 -4.48
N TYR A 46 -9.70 31.68 -3.75
CA TYR A 46 -9.34 31.47 -2.37
C TYR A 46 -8.60 30.15 -2.17
N LEU A 47 -7.73 30.15 -1.19
CA LEU A 47 -7.14 28.96 -0.61
C LEU A 47 -7.69 28.76 0.80
N THR A 48 -7.89 27.54 1.18
CA THR A 48 -8.14 27.14 2.56
C THR A 48 -6.99 26.31 3.07
N PHE A 49 -6.59 26.48 4.31
CA PHE A 49 -5.57 25.69 4.95
C PHE A 49 -5.71 25.72 6.47
N ASP A 50 -5.16 24.69 7.09
CA ASP A 50 -5.13 24.55 8.51
C ASP A 50 -3.72 24.74 9.03
N ILE A 51 -3.60 25.35 10.22
CA ILE A 51 -2.33 25.52 10.94
C ILE A 51 -2.44 24.80 12.29
N ARG A 52 -1.56 23.85 12.52
CA ARG A 52 -1.49 23.17 13.81
C ARG A 52 -0.84 24.09 14.84
N SER A 53 -1.54 24.32 15.94
CA SER A 53 -1.08 25.16 17.03
C SER A 53 0.11 24.56 17.79
N THR A 54 0.91 25.42 18.43
CA THR A 54 1.84 25.02 19.47
C THR A 54 1.12 24.71 20.79
N LYS A 55 -0.12 25.21 20.98
CA LYS A 55 -0.94 25.07 22.18
C LYS A 55 -1.79 23.80 22.11
N GLU A 56 -2.07 23.23 23.27
CA GLU A 56 -2.93 22.06 23.42
C GLU A 56 -4.37 22.50 23.71
N LYS A 57 -5.31 21.70 23.19
CA LYS A 57 -6.73 21.85 23.51
C LYS A 57 -6.93 21.44 24.98
N VAL A 58 -7.52 22.30 25.77
CA VAL A 58 -7.82 22.00 27.17
C VAL A 58 -9.04 21.08 27.19
N ASP A 59 -8.82 19.79 27.32
CA ASP A 59 -9.88 18.82 27.58
C ASP A 59 -9.93 18.51 29.08
N THR A 60 -11.08 18.68 29.69
CA THR A 60 -11.32 18.45 31.12
C THR A 60 -11.67 17.00 31.46
N THR A 61 -11.71 16.11 30.49
CA THR A 61 -11.97 14.67 30.70
C THR A 61 -10.71 13.93 31.16
N LYS A 62 -10.85 13.06 32.14
CA LYS A 62 -9.75 12.46 32.91
C LYS A 62 -8.76 11.58 32.13
N ASP A 63 -9.09 11.18 30.89
CA ASP A 63 -8.29 10.24 30.09
C ASP A 63 -8.06 10.73 28.66
N ALA A 64 -8.32 12.01 28.35
CA ALA A 64 -8.11 12.58 27.03
C ALA A 64 -6.61 12.71 26.73
N LYS A 65 -6.16 12.19 25.59
CA LYS A 65 -4.81 12.48 25.08
C LYS A 65 -4.74 13.97 24.71
N PRO A 66 -3.64 14.67 25.02
CA PRO A 66 -3.48 16.07 24.64
C PRO A 66 -3.56 16.22 23.11
N GLU A 67 -4.55 16.97 22.64
CA GLU A 67 -4.69 17.34 21.24
C GLU A 67 -4.22 18.76 21.02
N LYS A 68 -3.50 18.98 19.91
CA LYS A 68 -3.11 20.33 19.49
C LYS A 68 -4.32 21.07 18.91
N LEU A 69 -4.45 22.36 19.24
CA LEU A 69 -5.41 23.22 18.57
C LEU A 69 -5.09 23.30 17.07
N VAL A 70 -6.12 23.43 16.24
CA VAL A 70 -6.00 23.63 14.80
C VAL A 70 -6.71 24.91 14.44
N TYR A 71 -6.03 25.80 13.73
CA TYR A 71 -6.58 27.07 13.27
C TYR A 71 -6.90 26.96 11.79
N HIS A 72 -8.12 27.32 11.40
CA HIS A 72 -8.59 27.29 10.02
C HIS A 72 -8.47 28.68 9.38
N PHE A 73 -7.87 28.73 8.20
CA PHE A 73 -7.66 29.98 7.47
C PHE A 73 -8.20 29.92 6.06
N ARG A 74 -8.69 31.06 5.59
CA ARG A 74 -9.05 31.31 4.20
C ARG A 74 -8.20 32.47 3.68
N TYR A 75 -7.49 32.24 2.57
CA TYR A 75 -6.57 33.21 1.97
C TYR A 75 -7.02 33.58 0.58
N LYS A 76 -7.25 34.86 0.33
CA LYS A 76 -7.61 35.37 -0.97
C LYS A 76 -6.36 35.62 -1.81
N ILE A 77 -6.27 34.94 -2.96
CA ILE A 77 -5.05 34.92 -3.79
C ILE A 77 -4.79 36.30 -4.41
N ALA A 78 -5.83 37.00 -4.86
CA ALA A 78 -5.70 38.27 -5.62
C ALA A 78 -5.16 39.41 -4.79
N ASP A 79 -5.65 39.61 -3.60
CA ASP A 79 -5.30 40.74 -2.71
C ASP A 79 -4.44 40.30 -1.49
N LYS A 80 -4.10 39.02 -1.42
CA LYS A 80 -3.21 38.45 -0.39
C LYS A 80 -3.72 38.69 1.04
N THR A 81 -5.04 38.66 1.20
CA THR A 81 -5.69 38.82 2.50
C THR A 81 -5.96 37.49 3.19
N LEU A 82 -5.57 37.40 4.46
CA LEU A 82 -5.83 36.25 5.31
C LEU A 82 -7.05 36.49 6.18
N THR A 83 -7.96 35.56 6.21
CA THR A 83 -9.14 35.58 7.07
C THR A 83 -9.09 34.33 7.97
N TYR A 84 -9.26 34.54 9.26
CA TYR A 84 -9.43 33.45 10.21
C TYR A 84 -10.88 32.96 10.12
N ASP A 85 -11.04 31.69 9.81
CA ASP A 85 -12.34 31.06 9.83
C ASP A 85 -12.68 30.65 11.26
N THR A 86 -13.43 31.54 11.94
CA THR A 86 -13.88 31.31 13.32
C THR A 86 -15.07 30.37 13.39
N ASN A 87 -15.66 30.06 12.27
CA ASN A 87 -16.57 28.94 12.24
C ASN A 87 -15.70 27.71 12.44
N ASP A 88 -15.75 27.12 13.65
CA ASP A 88 -15.48 25.71 13.75
C ASP A 88 -16.15 25.10 12.53
N ARG A 89 -15.39 24.47 11.66
CA ARG A 89 -15.98 23.63 10.65
C ARG A 89 -16.71 22.56 11.45
N GLU A 90 -17.89 22.92 11.97
CA GLU A 90 -18.81 21.94 12.53
C GLU A 90 -18.97 20.94 11.40
N ASP A 91 -18.41 19.75 11.61
CA ASP A 91 -18.63 18.67 10.66
C ASP A 91 -20.14 18.64 10.42
N LYS A 92 -20.54 19.06 9.23
CA LYS A 92 -21.96 19.23 8.86
C LYS A 92 -22.72 17.93 9.13
N TYR A 93 -21.97 16.83 9.13
CA TYR A 93 -22.41 15.47 9.40
C TYR A 93 -21.36 14.71 10.23
N PRO A 94 -21.80 13.76 11.08
CA PRO A 94 -20.87 12.92 11.83
C PRO A 94 -20.06 12.02 10.90
N GLY A 95 -18.76 11.81 11.19
CA GLY A 95 -17.87 10.98 10.38
C GLY A 95 -18.25 9.49 10.27
N TRP A 96 -19.18 9.03 11.11
CA TRP A 96 -19.74 7.68 11.02
C TRP A 96 -20.97 7.58 10.09
N ALA A 97 -21.48 8.69 9.55
CA ALA A 97 -22.65 8.71 8.67
C ALA A 97 -22.25 8.65 7.18
N ASN A 98 -22.77 7.67 6.45
CA ASN A 98 -22.72 7.62 4.99
C ASN A 98 -23.92 8.40 4.45
N VAL A 99 -23.67 9.63 4.00
CA VAL A 99 -24.71 10.60 3.65
C VAL A 99 -25.10 10.46 2.19
N SER A 100 -26.41 10.56 1.92
CA SER A 100 -26.94 10.55 0.56
C SER A 100 -26.47 11.76 -0.25
N PRO A 101 -26.33 11.65 -1.58
CA PRO A 101 -25.90 12.75 -2.45
C PRO A 101 -26.71 14.06 -2.31
N ASP A 102 -27.99 13.98 -2.00
CA ASP A 102 -28.87 15.15 -1.73
C ASP A 102 -28.68 15.74 -0.31
N GLY A 103 -27.86 15.06 0.55
CA GLY A 103 -27.60 15.49 1.91
C GLY A 103 -28.75 15.32 2.90
N LEU A 104 -29.82 14.62 2.52
CA LEU A 104 -31.05 14.54 3.35
C LEU A 104 -31.02 13.35 4.31
N THR A 105 -30.33 12.28 3.99
CA THR A 105 -30.31 11.01 4.74
C THR A 105 -28.90 10.54 5.02
N GLY A 106 -28.61 10.20 6.28
CA GLY A 106 -27.34 9.54 6.65
C GLY A 106 -27.60 8.12 7.12
N ILE A 107 -26.94 7.14 6.51
CA ILE A 107 -26.97 5.73 6.92
C ILE A 107 -25.73 5.42 7.74
N TYR A 108 -25.90 4.60 8.77
CA TYR A 108 -24.82 4.09 9.61
C TYR A 108 -25.14 2.69 10.11
N MET A 109 -24.13 1.99 10.57
CA MET A 109 -24.29 0.70 11.21
C MET A 109 -24.27 0.85 12.74
N LYS A 110 -25.17 0.13 13.40
CA LYS A 110 -25.26 0.00 14.86
C LYS A 110 -25.85 -1.37 15.21
N ASN A 111 -25.30 -2.05 16.20
CA ASN A 111 -25.70 -3.42 16.56
C ASN A 111 -25.77 -4.35 15.34
N SER A 112 -24.77 -4.28 14.47
CA SER A 112 -24.64 -5.08 13.22
C SER A 112 -25.72 -4.84 12.17
N ASN A 113 -26.58 -3.84 12.35
CA ASN A 113 -27.68 -3.51 11.46
C ASN A 113 -27.58 -2.08 10.93
N LEU A 114 -28.21 -1.83 9.79
CA LEU A 114 -28.31 -0.50 9.21
C LEU A 114 -29.41 0.31 9.89
N PHE A 115 -29.07 1.56 10.14
CA PHE A 115 -29.97 2.61 10.63
C PHE A 115 -29.80 3.86 9.78
N TYR A 116 -30.77 4.74 9.81
CA TYR A 116 -30.68 6.04 9.16
C TYR A 116 -31.18 7.16 10.05
N MET A 117 -30.75 8.36 9.74
CA MET A 117 -31.25 9.64 10.29
C MET A 117 -31.46 10.65 9.17
N ASP A 118 -32.36 11.59 9.41
CA ASP A 118 -32.47 12.80 8.61
C ASP A 118 -31.38 13.83 8.94
N THR A 119 -31.29 14.87 8.14
CA THR A 119 -30.30 15.95 8.29
C THR A 119 -30.35 16.62 9.67
N LEU A 120 -31.56 16.81 10.24
CA LEU A 120 -31.71 17.46 11.54
C LEU A 120 -31.12 16.61 12.66
N ASN A 121 -31.42 15.32 12.67
CA ASN A 121 -30.88 14.39 13.67
C ASN A 121 -29.38 14.16 13.49
N MET A 122 -28.87 14.13 12.25
CA MET A 122 -27.41 14.07 11.98
C MET A 122 -26.68 15.28 12.57
N ARG A 123 -27.20 16.49 12.38
CA ARG A 123 -26.62 17.71 12.95
C ARG A 123 -26.65 17.74 14.48
N LYS A 124 -27.73 17.23 15.11
CA LYS A 124 -27.76 17.04 16.56
C LYS A 124 -26.67 16.08 17.01
N ALA A 125 -26.55 14.93 16.33
CA ALA A 125 -25.57 13.91 16.66
C ALA A 125 -24.10 14.35 16.42
N ALA A 126 -23.88 15.27 15.48
CA ALA A 126 -22.56 15.89 15.28
C ALA A 126 -22.16 16.81 16.48
N LYS A 127 -23.15 17.53 17.06
CA LYS A 127 -22.93 18.42 18.21
C LYS A 127 -22.81 17.63 19.52
N ASP A 128 -23.72 16.72 19.76
CA ASP A 128 -23.74 15.86 20.94
C ASP A 128 -24.24 14.45 20.55
N PRO A 129 -23.35 13.48 20.42
CA PRO A 129 -23.73 12.11 20.07
C PRO A 129 -24.69 11.45 21.09
N LYS A 130 -24.79 12.01 22.30
CA LYS A 130 -25.61 11.51 23.41
C LYS A 130 -26.92 12.29 23.59
N ASP A 131 -27.24 13.26 22.75
CA ASP A 131 -28.48 14.01 22.81
C ASP A 131 -29.68 13.07 22.75
N SER A 132 -30.48 13.05 23.82
CA SER A 132 -31.64 12.16 23.98
C SER A 132 -32.80 12.46 23.03
N THR A 133 -32.75 13.59 22.32
CA THR A 133 -33.79 13.99 21.31
C THR A 133 -33.43 13.48 19.91
N ILE A 134 -32.33 12.78 19.70
CA ILE A 134 -31.95 12.17 18.42
C ILE A 134 -32.93 11.03 18.12
N VAL A 135 -33.50 11.06 16.92
CA VAL A 135 -34.36 9.98 16.41
C VAL A 135 -33.58 9.14 15.41
N GLU A 136 -33.50 7.86 15.69
CA GLU A 136 -32.89 6.85 14.85
C GLU A 136 -33.93 5.93 14.23
N HIS A 137 -33.80 5.62 12.97
CA HIS A 137 -34.72 4.69 12.28
C HIS A 137 -33.93 3.45 11.85
N ARG A 138 -34.45 2.28 12.20
CA ARG A 138 -33.82 1.00 11.85
C ARG A 138 -34.27 0.55 10.46
N ILE A 139 -33.28 0.17 9.61
CA ILE A 139 -33.51 -0.37 8.26
C ILE A 139 -33.55 -1.90 8.29
N THR A 140 -32.56 -2.55 8.96
CA THR A 140 -32.43 -4.02 9.00
C THR A 140 -32.52 -4.55 10.42
N SER A 141 -32.83 -5.85 10.60
CA SER A 141 -33.06 -6.45 11.92
C SER A 141 -32.39 -7.80 12.14
N ASP A 142 -31.76 -8.35 11.12
CA ASP A 142 -31.20 -9.71 11.11
C ASP A 142 -29.66 -9.74 11.13
N GLY A 143 -29.03 -8.58 11.32
CA GLY A 143 -27.58 -8.46 11.47
C GLY A 143 -27.09 -8.93 12.84
N PHE A 144 -25.92 -9.58 12.87
CA PHE A 144 -25.19 -9.95 14.09
C PHE A 144 -23.68 -9.87 13.85
N LYS A 145 -22.85 -9.98 14.89
CA LYS A 145 -21.43 -9.63 14.90
C LYS A 145 -20.62 -10.16 13.70
N GLU A 146 -20.82 -11.42 13.32
CA GLU A 146 -20.06 -12.05 12.23
C GLU A 146 -20.82 -12.02 10.89
N PHE A 147 -21.97 -11.36 10.84
CA PHE A 147 -22.79 -11.16 9.65
C PHE A 147 -23.48 -9.80 9.71
N CYS A 148 -22.69 -8.73 9.73
CA CYS A 148 -23.16 -7.35 9.78
C CYS A 148 -23.34 -6.78 8.38
N TYR A 149 -24.08 -5.67 8.29
CA TYR A 149 -24.33 -4.97 7.04
C TYR A 149 -23.29 -3.89 6.79
N GLY A 150 -22.79 -3.79 5.55
CA GLY A 150 -22.02 -2.65 5.05
C GLY A 150 -20.63 -2.47 5.64
N THR A 151 -20.13 -3.40 6.46
CA THR A 151 -18.76 -3.41 6.99
C THR A 151 -18.43 -4.76 7.62
N ASP A 152 -17.13 -5.10 7.62
CA ASP A 152 -16.56 -6.25 8.33
C ASP A 152 -15.89 -5.88 9.67
N ASN A 153 -15.91 -4.60 10.06
CA ASN A 153 -15.19 -4.06 11.22
C ASN A 153 -15.46 -4.80 12.54
N TYR A 154 -16.65 -5.35 12.72
CA TYR A 154 -16.97 -6.13 13.92
C TYR A 154 -16.31 -7.50 13.93
N ALA A 155 -16.17 -8.13 12.79
CA ALA A 155 -15.49 -9.41 12.68
C ALA A 155 -13.98 -9.28 12.94
N GLY A 156 -13.40 -8.16 12.51
CA GLY A 156 -11.98 -7.84 12.75
C GLY A 156 -11.65 -7.39 14.17
N ASN A 157 -12.61 -7.38 15.10
CA ASN A 157 -12.48 -6.82 16.45
C ASN A 157 -12.05 -5.34 16.51
N THR A 158 -12.18 -4.62 15.41
CA THR A 158 -11.86 -3.19 15.33
C THR A 158 -12.88 -2.38 16.12
N VAL A 159 -14.13 -2.83 16.15
CA VAL A 159 -15.22 -2.26 16.95
C VAL A 159 -15.60 -3.23 18.07
N THR A 160 -15.36 -2.85 19.30
CA THR A 160 -15.66 -3.65 20.50
C THR A 160 -17.04 -3.34 21.08
N ASP A 161 -17.52 -2.10 20.94
CA ASP A 161 -18.86 -1.68 21.38
C ASP A 161 -19.82 -1.63 20.17
N THR A 162 -20.71 -2.62 20.11
CA THR A 162 -21.71 -2.70 19.02
C THR A 162 -22.80 -1.63 19.12
N THR A 163 -22.88 -0.91 20.24
CA THR A 163 -23.85 0.19 20.41
C THR A 163 -23.36 1.50 19.79
N GLU A 164 -22.06 1.61 19.47
CA GLU A 164 -21.50 2.74 18.75
C GLU A 164 -21.99 2.78 17.31
N ARG A 165 -22.09 4.00 16.77
CA ARG A 165 -22.39 4.22 15.35
C ARG A 165 -21.12 4.08 14.54
N VAL A 166 -21.17 3.29 13.47
CA VAL A 166 -20.02 2.96 12.62
C VAL A 166 -20.34 3.26 11.17
N PHE A 167 -19.38 3.83 10.45
CA PHE A 167 -19.49 4.12 9.03
C PHE A 167 -19.60 2.80 8.22
N PRO A 168 -20.66 2.62 7.41
CA PRO A 168 -20.82 1.45 6.57
C PRO A 168 -19.98 1.60 5.29
N SER A 169 -18.72 1.18 5.33
CA SER A 169 -17.74 1.35 4.25
C SER A 169 -18.09 0.62 2.95
N GLU A 170 -18.93 -0.40 3.03
CA GLU A 170 -19.37 -1.20 1.87
C GLU A 170 -20.82 -0.89 1.46
N LEU A 171 -21.19 0.37 1.60
CA LEU A 171 -22.49 0.91 1.23
C LEU A 171 -22.30 2.10 0.27
N VAL A 172 -22.98 2.07 -0.87
CA VAL A 172 -22.85 3.10 -1.91
C VAL A 172 -24.22 3.58 -2.40
N TRP A 173 -24.40 4.91 -2.40
CA TRP A 173 -25.61 5.58 -2.86
C TRP A 173 -25.66 5.72 -4.38
N SER A 174 -26.87 5.62 -4.96
CA SER A 174 -27.12 6.09 -6.32
C SER A 174 -27.07 7.64 -6.38
N PRO A 175 -26.65 8.24 -7.50
CA PRO A 175 -26.56 9.69 -7.64
C PRO A 175 -27.84 10.45 -7.35
N ASP A 176 -29.02 9.85 -7.62
CA ASP A 176 -30.32 10.41 -7.35
C ASP A 176 -30.84 10.18 -5.92
N SER A 177 -30.03 9.62 -5.05
CA SER A 177 -30.35 9.31 -3.64
C SER A 177 -31.55 8.34 -3.43
N LYS A 178 -31.96 7.59 -4.47
CA LYS A 178 -33.13 6.71 -4.37
C LYS A 178 -32.78 5.26 -4.06
N HIS A 179 -31.54 4.85 -4.33
CA HIS A 179 -31.11 3.47 -4.13
C HIS A 179 -29.78 3.41 -3.40
N VAL A 180 -29.60 2.31 -2.67
CA VAL A 180 -28.38 2.02 -1.92
C VAL A 180 -27.96 0.59 -2.19
N ALA A 181 -26.75 0.39 -2.72
CA ALA A 181 -26.15 -0.94 -2.83
C ALA A 181 -25.28 -1.22 -1.61
N VAL A 182 -25.43 -2.41 -1.05
CA VAL A 182 -24.76 -2.82 0.20
C VAL A 182 -24.13 -4.19 0.02
N MET A 183 -22.86 -4.32 0.36
CA MET A 183 -22.21 -5.61 0.55
C MET A 183 -22.35 -6.07 2.00
N ARG A 184 -22.52 -7.38 2.18
CA ARG A 184 -22.64 -8.04 3.47
C ARG A 184 -21.85 -9.32 3.48
N TRP A 185 -20.95 -9.48 4.45
CA TRP A 185 -20.05 -10.63 4.53
C TRP A 185 -20.44 -11.53 5.70
N ASP A 186 -20.62 -12.82 5.40
CA ASP A 186 -20.77 -13.85 6.42
C ASP A 186 -19.36 -14.34 6.82
N MET A 187 -18.90 -13.87 7.97
CA MET A 187 -17.57 -14.15 8.52
C MET A 187 -17.54 -15.38 9.44
N ARG A 188 -18.68 -16.08 9.66
CA ARG A 188 -18.76 -17.27 10.52
C ARG A 188 -17.83 -18.42 10.12
N PRO A 189 -17.55 -18.64 8.81
CA PRO A 189 -16.58 -19.67 8.43
C PRO A 189 -15.14 -19.40 8.86
N LEU A 190 -14.78 -18.14 9.15
CA LEU A 190 -13.43 -17.76 9.56
C LEU A 190 -13.18 -18.13 11.00
N LYS A 191 -12.00 -18.69 11.26
CA LYS A 191 -11.54 -19.01 12.61
C LYS A 191 -10.89 -17.82 13.28
N ASP A 192 -10.85 -17.85 14.60
CA ASP A 192 -10.14 -16.88 15.41
C ASP A 192 -8.66 -17.21 15.48
N PHE A 193 -7.85 -16.17 15.52
CA PHE A 193 -6.45 -16.22 15.86
C PHE A 193 -6.18 -15.18 16.94
N TRP A 194 -5.06 -15.28 17.65
CA TRP A 194 -4.82 -14.43 18.81
C TRP A 194 -3.35 -14.20 19.07
N VAL A 195 -3.04 -13.06 19.69
CA VAL A 195 -1.74 -12.75 20.29
C VAL A 195 -1.93 -12.36 21.75
N ILE A 196 -0.90 -12.57 22.55
CA ILE A 196 -0.91 -12.22 23.98
C ILE A 196 -0.05 -11.00 24.21
N ASN A 197 -0.67 -9.88 24.59
CA ASN A 197 0.05 -8.70 25.02
C ASN A 197 0.53 -8.88 26.46
N SER A 198 1.80 -9.21 26.62
CA SER A 198 2.40 -9.52 27.91
C SER A 198 2.70 -8.28 28.77
N LEU A 199 2.69 -7.07 28.18
CA LEU A 199 3.04 -5.83 28.89
C LEU A 199 1.86 -5.12 29.55
N THR A 200 0.63 -5.57 29.30
CA THR A 200 -0.55 -4.98 29.94
C THR A 200 -0.61 -5.29 31.44
N SER A 201 -1.07 -4.32 32.24
CA SER A 201 -1.19 -4.44 33.70
C SER A 201 -2.66 -4.37 34.11
N PRO A 202 -3.10 -5.11 35.16
CA PRO A 202 -2.32 -5.99 36.07
C PRO A 202 -2.08 -7.39 35.52
N ARG A 203 -2.62 -7.74 34.36
CA ARG A 203 -2.46 -9.07 33.74
C ARG A 203 -2.27 -8.94 32.24
N PRO A 204 -1.55 -9.88 31.60
CA PRO A 204 -1.53 -10.00 30.15
C PRO A 204 -2.95 -10.05 29.56
N THR A 205 -3.12 -9.47 28.40
CA THR A 205 -4.39 -9.47 27.66
C THR A 205 -4.30 -10.29 26.39
N LEU A 206 -5.40 -10.96 26.06
CA LEU A 206 -5.56 -11.72 24.83
C LEU A 206 -6.23 -10.81 23.78
N GLU A 207 -5.54 -10.59 22.67
CA GLU A 207 -6.14 -9.96 21.48
C GLU A 207 -6.60 -11.06 20.53
N THR A 208 -7.88 -11.09 20.20
CA THR A 208 -8.48 -12.07 19.30
C THR A 208 -8.96 -11.40 18.02
N TYR A 209 -8.72 -12.00 16.85
CA TYR A 209 -9.13 -11.49 15.54
C TYR A 209 -9.42 -12.62 14.57
N LYS A 210 -10.26 -12.34 13.55
CA LYS A 210 -10.50 -13.30 12.46
C LYS A 210 -9.28 -13.38 11.55
N TYR A 211 -8.86 -14.60 11.24
CA TYR A 211 -7.68 -14.83 10.41
C TYR A 211 -7.87 -16.08 9.57
N GLN A 212 -7.81 -15.93 8.26
CA GLN A 212 -7.93 -17.04 7.33
C GLN A 212 -6.54 -17.54 6.94
N MET A 213 -6.26 -18.79 7.29
CA MET A 213 -5.07 -19.49 6.80
C MET A 213 -5.32 -20.09 5.41
N PRO A 214 -4.26 -20.38 4.63
CA PRO A 214 -4.42 -21.03 3.34
C PRO A 214 -5.15 -22.37 3.42
N GLY A 215 -6.07 -22.57 2.50
CA GLY A 215 -6.90 -23.79 2.44
C GLY A 215 -8.12 -23.79 3.37
N GLU A 216 -8.24 -22.87 4.32
CA GLU A 216 -9.41 -22.76 5.19
C GLU A 216 -10.61 -22.14 4.48
N PRO A 217 -11.85 -22.41 4.90
CA PRO A 217 -13.04 -21.78 4.34
C PRO A 217 -12.95 -20.24 4.37
N GLY A 218 -13.45 -19.58 3.31
CA GLY A 218 -13.50 -18.14 3.20
C GLY A 218 -14.82 -17.53 3.70
N PRO A 219 -14.90 -16.19 3.79
CA PRO A 219 -16.15 -15.49 4.04
C PRO A 219 -17.09 -15.65 2.84
N HIS A 220 -18.40 -15.54 3.08
CA HIS A 220 -19.39 -15.56 2.00
C HIS A 220 -20.01 -14.18 1.82
N GLY A 221 -19.86 -13.60 0.63
CA GLY A 221 -20.39 -12.29 0.30
C GLY A 221 -21.80 -12.34 -0.26
N HIS A 222 -22.59 -11.35 0.14
CA HIS A 222 -23.96 -11.10 -0.31
C HIS A 222 -24.10 -9.64 -0.76
N MET A 223 -24.92 -9.39 -1.75
CA MET A 223 -25.21 -8.03 -2.22
C MET A 223 -26.70 -7.75 -2.17
N TYR A 224 -27.05 -6.59 -1.67
CA TYR A 224 -28.42 -6.09 -1.57
C TYR A 224 -28.52 -4.73 -2.25
N ILE A 225 -29.68 -4.45 -2.86
CA ILE A 225 -30.06 -3.11 -3.29
C ILE A 225 -31.32 -2.72 -2.52
N PHE A 226 -31.24 -1.60 -1.80
CA PHE A 226 -32.35 -1.02 -1.03
C PHE A 226 -32.95 0.17 -1.80
N ASN A 227 -34.26 0.33 -1.73
CA ASN A 227 -34.96 1.52 -2.15
C ASN A 227 -35.06 2.49 -0.94
N ALA A 228 -34.51 3.70 -1.08
CA ALA A 228 -34.45 4.66 0.03
C ALA A 228 -35.84 5.26 0.39
N GLY A 229 -36.86 5.08 -0.46
CA GLY A 229 -38.23 5.61 -0.19
C GLY A 229 -39.02 4.81 0.83
N ASP A 230 -38.82 3.48 0.85
CA ASP A 230 -39.54 2.56 1.75
C ASP A 230 -38.67 1.53 2.43
N TRP A 231 -37.37 1.55 2.15
CA TRP A 231 -36.36 0.61 2.62
C TRP A 231 -36.62 -0.85 2.25
N SER A 232 -37.45 -1.10 1.26
CA SER A 232 -37.56 -2.42 0.65
C SER A 232 -36.23 -2.79 -0.03
N SER A 233 -35.88 -4.08 -0.07
CA SER A 233 -34.63 -4.54 -0.68
C SER A 233 -34.82 -5.82 -1.47
N HIS A 234 -33.95 -6.02 -2.44
CA HIS A 234 -33.76 -7.31 -3.10
C HIS A 234 -32.30 -7.75 -3.08
N THR A 235 -32.11 -9.05 -3.19
CA THR A 235 -30.76 -9.66 -3.24
C THR A 235 -30.31 -9.80 -4.68
N VAL A 236 -29.05 -9.45 -4.94
CA VAL A 236 -28.41 -9.67 -6.24
C VAL A 236 -27.61 -10.97 -6.21
N LYS A 237 -27.87 -11.88 -7.15
CA LYS A 237 -27.14 -13.14 -7.34
C LYS A 237 -25.77 -12.85 -7.94
N ILE A 238 -24.79 -12.57 -7.08
CA ILE A 238 -23.42 -12.20 -7.48
C ILE A 238 -22.48 -13.41 -7.56
N ASN A 239 -22.78 -14.49 -6.82
CA ASN A 239 -21.90 -15.63 -6.68
C ASN A 239 -21.82 -16.48 -7.96
N ALA A 240 -20.57 -16.74 -8.42
CA ALA A 240 -20.25 -17.63 -9.53
C ALA A 240 -19.17 -18.65 -9.17
N PHE A 241 -18.35 -18.37 -8.17
CA PHE A 241 -17.26 -19.22 -7.69
C PHE A 241 -17.40 -19.45 -6.19
N LYS A 242 -17.03 -20.62 -5.71
CA LYS A 242 -16.99 -20.91 -4.27
C LYS A 242 -15.93 -20.05 -3.59
N ASP A 243 -16.25 -19.48 -2.43
CA ASP A 243 -15.37 -18.61 -1.65
C ASP A 243 -14.77 -17.46 -2.48
N GLN A 244 -15.55 -16.92 -3.43
CA GLN A 244 -15.12 -15.83 -4.31
C GLN A 244 -14.93 -14.52 -3.52
N GLU A 245 -14.05 -13.67 -4.05
CA GLU A 245 -13.96 -12.28 -3.68
C GLU A 245 -14.80 -11.43 -4.63
N PHE A 246 -15.34 -10.31 -4.12
CA PHE A 246 -15.93 -9.27 -4.97
C PHE A 246 -15.83 -7.90 -4.34
N SER A 247 -15.83 -6.88 -5.18
CA SER A 247 -15.75 -5.48 -4.77
C SER A 247 -16.48 -4.58 -5.75
N PHE A 248 -16.85 -3.40 -5.29
CA PHE A 248 -17.36 -2.35 -6.17
C PHE A 248 -16.29 -1.82 -7.11
N GLN A 249 -16.69 -1.48 -8.33
CA GLN A 249 -15.90 -0.70 -9.27
C GLN A 249 -16.25 0.78 -9.13
N THR A 250 -15.25 1.64 -9.03
CA THR A 250 -15.45 3.09 -9.11
C THR A 250 -15.85 3.46 -10.54
N ALA A 251 -17.00 4.10 -10.73
CA ALA A 251 -17.48 4.54 -12.03
C ALA A 251 -16.88 5.89 -12.45
N GLU A 252 -16.69 6.79 -11.52
CA GLU A 252 -16.07 8.09 -11.73
C GLU A 252 -15.00 8.32 -10.67
N PRO A 253 -13.87 8.96 -11.01
CA PRO A 253 -12.88 9.36 -10.01
C PRO A 253 -13.54 10.29 -9.00
N THR A 254 -12.97 10.36 -7.82
CA THR A 254 -13.44 11.22 -6.73
C THR A 254 -13.63 12.65 -7.25
N VAL A 255 -14.85 13.11 -7.32
CA VAL A 255 -15.12 14.55 -7.42
C VAL A 255 -14.97 15.06 -6.00
N ASN A 256 -14.21 16.14 -5.79
CA ASN A 256 -14.12 16.86 -4.52
C ASN A 256 -15.48 17.46 -4.14
N ASP A 257 -16.40 16.62 -3.76
CA ASP A 257 -17.64 17.06 -3.16
C ASP A 257 -17.64 16.61 -1.68
N GLU A 258 -18.18 17.43 -0.81
CA GLU A 258 -18.17 17.26 0.65
C GLU A 258 -18.72 15.87 1.11
N PHE A 259 -19.31 15.09 0.22
CA PHE A 259 -20.04 13.86 0.54
C PHE A 259 -19.45 12.60 -0.08
N THR A 260 -18.64 12.72 -1.14
CA THR A 260 -18.13 11.58 -1.91
C THR A 260 -16.62 11.40 -1.82
N ASP A 261 -15.94 12.20 -1.00
CA ASP A 261 -14.47 12.26 -0.88
C ASP A 261 -13.79 10.91 -0.56
N TYR A 262 -14.53 9.90 -0.11
CA TYR A 262 -13.94 8.67 0.41
C TYR A 262 -13.83 7.52 -0.61
N TYR A 263 -14.76 7.39 -1.59
CA TYR A 263 -14.80 6.18 -2.43
C TYR A 263 -14.98 6.42 -3.93
N GLY A 264 -15.13 7.65 -4.38
CA GLY A 264 -15.55 7.91 -5.75
C GLY A 264 -16.97 7.40 -6.01
N ARG A 265 -17.58 7.84 -7.09
CA ARG A 265 -18.91 7.42 -7.47
C ARG A 265 -18.89 5.99 -8.02
N THR A 266 -19.59 5.06 -7.39
CA THR A 266 -19.73 3.67 -7.85
C THR A 266 -20.83 3.51 -8.89
N TRP A 267 -21.98 4.15 -8.68
CA TRP A 267 -23.11 4.10 -9.59
C TRP A 267 -22.84 4.88 -10.88
N LEU A 268 -23.37 4.38 -11.99
CA LEU A 268 -23.38 5.11 -13.25
C LEU A 268 -24.24 6.38 -13.13
N GLY A 269 -23.86 7.43 -13.86
CA GLY A 269 -24.52 8.73 -13.78
C GLY A 269 -26.00 8.74 -14.21
N ASP A 270 -26.44 7.69 -14.90
CA ASP A 270 -27.85 7.50 -15.31
C ASP A 270 -28.67 6.74 -14.27
N ASN A 271 -28.12 6.40 -13.11
CA ASN A 271 -28.74 5.64 -12.02
C ASN A 271 -29.19 4.20 -12.38
N ASN A 272 -28.84 3.69 -13.56
CA ASN A 272 -29.34 2.38 -14.04
C ASN A 272 -28.56 1.18 -13.49
N GLY A 273 -27.49 1.42 -12.76
CA GLY A 273 -26.68 0.36 -12.18
C GLY A 273 -25.24 0.74 -11.92
N PHE A 274 -24.43 -0.26 -11.70
CA PHE A 274 -23.01 -0.12 -11.38
C PHE A 274 -22.22 -1.38 -11.81
N TYR A 275 -20.90 -1.29 -11.71
CA TYR A 275 -20.03 -2.43 -11.98
C TYR A 275 -19.44 -3.00 -10.70
N VAL A 276 -19.20 -4.32 -10.71
CA VAL A 276 -18.48 -5.05 -9.67
C VAL A 276 -17.41 -5.94 -10.28
N ILE A 277 -16.33 -6.12 -9.54
CA ILE A 277 -15.33 -7.16 -9.82
C ILE A 277 -15.70 -8.36 -8.97
N ARG A 278 -15.59 -9.56 -9.54
CA ARG A 278 -15.54 -10.81 -8.79
C ARG A 278 -14.35 -11.64 -9.23
N GLN A 279 -13.71 -12.30 -8.28
CA GLN A 279 -12.54 -13.14 -8.52
C GLN A 279 -12.69 -14.48 -7.83
N SER A 280 -12.32 -15.56 -8.52
CA SER A 280 -12.33 -16.90 -7.92
C SER A 280 -11.28 -16.99 -6.81
N ARG A 281 -11.50 -17.89 -5.85
CA ARG A 281 -10.58 -18.06 -4.74
C ARG A 281 -9.17 -18.48 -5.16
N ASP A 282 -9.03 -19.25 -6.22
CA ASP A 282 -7.72 -19.61 -6.79
C ASP A 282 -7.08 -18.46 -7.58
N LEU A 283 -7.75 -17.30 -7.62
CA LEU A 283 -7.36 -16.05 -8.28
C LEU A 283 -7.11 -16.18 -9.79
N LYS A 284 -7.43 -17.33 -10.40
CA LYS A 284 -7.19 -17.59 -11.84
C LYS A 284 -8.29 -17.06 -12.75
N ARG A 285 -9.41 -16.64 -12.16
CA ARG A 285 -10.61 -16.19 -12.88
C ARG A 285 -11.07 -14.85 -12.31
N LEU A 286 -11.15 -13.84 -13.15
CA LEU A 286 -11.65 -12.51 -12.82
C LEU A 286 -12.75 -12.14 -13.79
N ASP A 287 -13.87 -11.64 -13.28
CA ASP A 287 -14.99 -11.12 -14.06
C ASP A 287 -15.29 -9.69 -13.65
N ILE A 288 -15.49 -8.80 -14.61
CA ILE A 288 -16.14 -7.50 -14.41
C ILE A 288 -17.61 -7.67 -14.79
N CYS A 289 -18.49 -7.40 -13.85
CA CYS A 289 -19.93 -7.61 -14.02
C CYS A 289 -20.70 -6.31 -13.88
N HIS A 290 -21.71 -6.11 -14.71
CA HIS A 290 -22.71 -5.05 -14.56
C HIS A 290 -23.87 -5.57 -13.70
N VAL A 291 -24.32 -4.74 -12.77
CA VAL A 291 -25.49 -4.92 -11.91
C VAL A 291 -26.49 -3.84 -12.26
N GLY A 292 -27.67 -4.21 -12.74
CA GLY A 292 -28.77 -3.27 -12.97
C GLY A 292 -29.54 -3.01 -11.68
N VAL A 293 -30.09 -1.80 -11.52
CA VAL A 293 -30.77 -1.36 -10.28
C VAL A 293 -31.95 -2.27 -9.88
N ASP A 294 -32.71 -2.75 -10.86
CA ASP A 294 -33.86 -3.64 -10.65
C ASP A 294 -33.56 -5.12 -10.89
N SER A 295 -32.28 -5.45 -11.08
CA SER A 295 -31.86 -6.82 -11.43
C SER A 295 -31.51 -7.65 -10.20
N ASP A 296 -32.00 -8.89 -10.14
CA ASP A 296 -31.62 -9.89 -9.14
C ASP A 296 -30.35 -10.66 -9.50
N SER A 297 -29.67 -10.29 -10.60
CA SER A 297 -28.52 -11.02 -11.15
C SER A 297 -27.50 -10.09 -11.79
N THR A 298 -26.31 -10.64 -12.03
CA THR A 298 -25.20 -9.93 -12.69
C THR A 298 -25.05 -10.33 -14.14
N ARG A 299 -24.66 -9.39 -15.00
CA ARG A 299 -24.24 -9.65 -16.39
C ARG A 299 -22.72 -9.49 -16.49
N THR A 300 -22.01 -10.59 -16.75
CA THR A 300 -20.58 -10.55 -17.00
C THR A 300 -20.25 -9.78 -18.27
N VAL A 301 -19.36 -8.80 -18.19
CA VAL A 301 -18.94 -7.92 -19.27
C VAL A 301 -17.53 -8.23 -19.73
N ILE A 302 -16.59 -8.38 -18.81
CA ILE A 302 -15.19 -8.71 -19.11
C ILE A 302 -14.80 -9.95 -18.31
N THR A 303 -13.99 -10.81 -18.93
CA THR A 303 -13.40 -11.98 -18.27
C THR A 303 -11.91 -12.00 -18.50
N ASP A 304 -11.13 -12.20 -17.44
CA ASP A 304 -9.71 -12.57 -17.50
C ASP A 304 -9.48 -13.94 -16.88
N ARG A 305 -8.61 -14.71 -17.52
CA ARG A 305 -8.29 -16.08 -17.11
C ARG A 305 -6.79 -16.34 -17.30
N MET A 306 -6.17 -16.94 -16.28
CA MET A 306 -4.76 -17.33 -16.31
C MET A 306 -4.56 -18.68 -15.63
N ASN A 307 -3.43 -19.33 -15.91
CA ASN A 307 -3.02 -20.56 -15.22
C ASN A 307 -2.31 -20.29 -13.87
N THR A 308 -1.94 -19.03 -13.64
CA THR A 308 -1.50 -18.48 -12.36
C THR A 308 -2.57 -17.52 -11.84
N TYR A 309 -2.24 -16.55 -10.97
CA TYR A 309 -3.25 -15.57 -10.57
C TYR A 309 -3.39 -14.42 -11.58
N VAL A 310 -4.60 -13.92 -11.69
CA VAL A 310 -4.94 -12.69 -12.42
C VAL A 310 -4.81 -11.52 -11.46
N GLU A 311 -4.02 -10.53 -11.82
CA GLU A 311 -3.93 -9.28 -11.07
C GLU A 311 -5.26 -8.52 -11.18
N CYS A 312 -5.80 -8.06 -10.05
CA CYS A 312 -7.05 -7.34 -10.00
C CYS A 312 -6.79 -5.83 -9.91
N ARG A 313 -7.22 -5.07 -10.92
CA ARG A 313 -7.15 -3.60 -10.91
C ARG A 313 -8.49 -2.99 -11.30
N GLN A 314 -8.71 -1.75 -10.82
CA GLN A 314 -9.91 -0.98 -11.13
C GLN A 314 -10.01 -0.69 -12.63
N THR A 315 -11.17 -0.93 -13.21
CA THR A 315 -11.49 -0.61 -14.61
C THR A 315 -11.90 0.85 -14.72
N ARG A 316 -11.41 1.59 -15.71
CA ARG A 316 -11.86 2.95 -15.98
C ARG A 316 -13.12 2.92 -16.82
N ILE A 317 -14.17 3.56 -16.32
CA ILE A 317 -15.48 3.63 -16.99
C ILE A 317 -15.58 4.96 -17.75
N LEU A 318 -15.93 4.90 -19.02
CA LEU A 318 -15.97 6.05 -19.92
C LEU A 318 -17.36 6.26 -20.50
N GLU A 319 -17.63 7.48 -20.97
CA GLU A 319 -18.85 7.86 -21.67
C GLU A 319 -20.14 7.42 -20.92
N GLY A 320 -20.11 7.58 -19.58
CA GLY A 320 -21.24 7.20 -18.74
C GLY A 320 -21.56 5.69 -18.72
N GLY A 321 -20.55 4.84 -18.90
CA GLY A 321 -20.70 3.39 -18.90
C GLY A 321 -20.76 2.73 -20.29
N LYS A 322 -20.63 3.50 -21.38
CA LYS A 322 -20.67 2.96 -22.76
C LYS A 322 -19.38 2.27 -23.17
N LYS A 323 -18.24 2.65 -22.55
CA LYS A 323 -16.92 2.06 -22.79
C LYS A 323 -16.18 1.84 -21.49
N LEU A 324 -15.25 0.90 -21.51
CA LEU A 324 -14.41 0.56 -20.36
C LEU A 324 -12.97 0.41 -20.79
N ILE A 325 -12.03 0.91 -19.98
CA ILE A 325 -10.61 0.60 -20.13
C ILE A 325 -10.25 -0.41 -19.04
N HIS A 326 -9.89 -1.60 -19.45
CA HIS A 326 -9.49 -2.68 -18.56
C HIS A 326 -8.00 -2.96 -18.67
N TRP A 327 -7.33 -3.01 -17.54
CA TRP A 327 -5.94 -3.42 -17.40
C TRP A 327 -5.86 -4.95 -17.38
N SER A 328 -4.97 -5.56 -18.18
CA SER A 328 -4.85 -6.99 -18.26
C SER A 328 -3.48 -7.46 -18.72
N GLU A 329 -3.00 -8.56 -18.13
CA GLU A 329 -1.74 -9.22 -18.49
C GLU A 329 -1.95 -10.42 -19.44
N ARG A 330 -3.09 -10.51 -20.13
CA ARG A 330 -3.50 -11.67 -20.96
C ARG A 330 -2.52 -12.07 -22.07
N ASN A 331 -1.67 -11.14 -22.50
CA ASN A 331 -0.61 -11.39 -23.49
C ASN A 331 0.79 -11.56 -22.87
N GLY A 332 0.86 -11.66 -21.52
CA GLY A 332 2.11 -11.77 -20.76
C GLY A 332 2.72 -10.45 -20.34
N TRP A 333 2.11 -9.32 -20.72
CA TRP A 333 2.49 -7.97 -20.33
C TRP A 333 1.26 -7.19 -19.90
N ALA A 334 1.43 -6.26 -18.98
CA ALA A 334 0.36 -5.38 -18.53
C ALA A 334 0.02 -4.35 -19.61
N ASN A 335 -1.17 -4.45 -20.16
CA ASN A 335 -1.66 -3.56 -21.23
C ASN A 335 -3.09 -3.07 -20.91
N LEU A 336 -3.49 -1.98 -21.55
CA LEU A 336 -4.83 -1.39 -21.44
C LEU A 336 -5.68 -1.76 -22.65
N TYR A 337 -6.84 -2.34 -22.40
CA TYR A 337 -7.79 -2.78 -23.42
C TYR A 337 -9.06 -1.95 -23.34
N LEU A 338 -9.46 -1.35 -24.46
CA LEU A 338 -10.73 -0.65 -24.59
C LEU A 338 -11.85 -1.62 -24.97
N TYR A 339 -12.93 -1.60 -24.20
CA TYR A 339 -14.12 -2.41 -24.39
C TYR A 339 -15.35 -1.52 -24.63
N SER A 340 -16.34 -2.08 -25.32
CA SER A 340 -17.72 -1.58 -25.31
C SER A 340 -18.50 -2.14 -24.11
N ALA A 341 -19.61 -1.49 -23.75
CA ALA A 341 -20.45 -1.90 -22.62
C ALA A 341 -21.05 -3.34 -22.75
N ASP A 342 -21.12 -3.86 -23.97
CA ASP A 342 -21.56 -5.24 -24.22
C ASP A 342 -20.42 -6.30 -24.07
N GLY A 343 -19.20 -5.85 -23.71
CA GLY A 343 -18.05 -6.71 -23.43
C GLY A 343 -17.18 -7.07 -24.63
N LYS A 344 -17.38 -6.41 -25.78
CA LYS A 344 -16.51 -6.63 -26.94
C LYS A 344 -15.25 -5.79 -26.84
N VAL A 345 -14.09 -6.41 -27.08
CA VAL A 345 -12.81 -5.69 -27.21
C VAL A 345 -12.86 -4.81 -28.45
N ILE A 346 -12.73 -3.49 -28.26
CA ILE A 346 -12.61 -2.54 -29.36
C ILE A 346 -11.15 -2.52 -29.84
N ARG A 347 -10.18 -2.46 -28.90
CA ARG A 347 -8.74 -2.48 -29.22
C ARG A 347 -7.85 -2.65 -27.98
N ASN A 348 -6.58 -3.01 -28.20
CA ASN A 348 -5.50 -2.79 -27.27
C ASN A 348 -4.97 -1.35 -27.44
N LEU A 349 -4.95 -0.55 -26.38
CA LEU A 349 -4.50 0.86 -26.41
C LEU A 349 -2.97 0.98 -26.27
N THR A 350 -2.33 0.02 -25.61
CA THR A 350 -0.92 0.10 -25.20
C THR A 350 -0.16 -1.17 -25.59
N GLU A 351 -0.41 -1.67 -26.79
CA GLU A 351 0.19 -2.92 -27.26
C GLU A 351 1.73 -2.86 -27.21
N GLY A 352 2.34 -3.80 -26.49
CA GLY A 352 3.80 -3.86 -26.38
C GLY A 352 4.30 -4.79 -25.29
N ALA A 353 5.62 -5.05 -25.32
CA ALA A 353 6.34 -5.86 -24.34
C ALA A 353 6.90 -4.95 -23.22
N TYR A 354 6.02 -4.28 -22.49
CA TYR A 354 6.31 -3.42 -21.36
C TYR A 354 5.14 -3.43 -20.36
N HIS A 355 5.37 -2.95 -19.15
CA HIS A 355 4.37 -2.94 -18.09
C HIS A 355 3.68 -1.57 -17.98
N VAL A 356 2.38 -1.54 -18.17
CA VAL A 356 1.55 -0.38 -17.83
C VAL A 356 1.21 -0.46 -16.33
N ASP A 357 1.60 0.57 -15.59
CA ASP A 357 1.34 0.65 -14.15
C ASP A 357 -0.06 1.17 -13.86
N ASP A 358 -0.38 2.40 -14.26
CA ASP A 358 -1.62 3.07 -13.88
C ASP A 358 -2.10 4.06 -14.95
N VAL A 359 -3.41 4.30 -15.00
CA VAL A 359 -4.03 5.38 -15.80
C VAL A 359 -4.14 6.63 -14.92
N LEU A 360 -3.36 7.65 -15.24
CA LEU A 360 -3.33 8.91 -14.49
C LEU A 360 -4.55 9.79 -14.79
N ALA A 361 -4.93 9.93 -16.06
CA ALA A 361 -6.08 10.72 -16.46
C ALA A 361 -6.63 10.25 -17.82
N VAL A 362 -7.93 10.48 -18.01
CA VAL A 362 -8.60 10.28 -19.29
C VAL A 362 -9.20 11.61 -19.75
N ASN A 363 -8.78 12.07 -20.92
CA ASN A 363 -9.41 13.21 -21.59
C ASN A 363 -10.36 12.70 -22.68
N GLU A 364 -11.61 12.44 -22.31
CA GLU A 364 -12.62 11.93 -23.25
C GLU A 364 -12.92 12.94 -24.37
N LYS A 365 -12.87 14.24 -24.07
CA LYS A 365 -13.15 15.31 -25.03
C LYS A 365 -12.13 15.37 -26.16
N GLU A 366 -10.84 15.22 -25.82
CA GLU A 366 -9.73 15.25 -26.79
C GLU A 366 -9.33 13.84 -27.23
N GLY A 367 -9.90 12.80 -26.62
CA GLY A 367 -9.76 11.40 -27.03
C GLY A 367 -8.39 10.79 -26.73
N TYR A 368 -7.81 11.03 -25.55
CA TYR A 368 -6.55 10.42 -25.13
C TYR A 368 -6.53 10.05 -23.65
N ILE A 369 -5.56 9.22 -23.29
CA ILE A 369 -5.22 8.91 -21.90
C ILE A 369 -3.79 9.32 -21.59
N LEU A 370 -3.55 9.72 -20.35
CA LEU A 370 -2.23 9.78 -19.71
C LEU A 370 -2.10 8.56 -18.79
N PHE A 371 -0.98 7.88 -18.87
CA PHE A 371 -0.75 6.68 -18.06
C PHE A 371 0.74 6.56 -17.71
N ARG A 372 1.03 5.82 -16.63
CA ARG A 372 2.40 5.43 -16.27
C ARG A 372 2.70 4.04 -16.80
N ALA A 373 3.93 3.86 -17.24
CA ALA A 373 4.45 2.56 -17.64
C ALA A 373 5.96 2.49 -17.43
N CYS A 374 6.50 1.28 -17.37
CA CYS A 374 7.92 1.03 -17.27
C CYS A 374 8.37 -0.07 -18.23
N GLY A 375 9.69 -0.15 -18.50
CA GLY A 375 10.27 -1.18 -19.36
C GLY A 375 10.07 -0.94 -20.87
N LYS A 376 9.49 0.20 -21.30
CA LYS A 376 9.33 0.54 -22.72
C LYS A 376 10.60 1.17 -23.31
N GLU A 377 11.30 2.00 -22.56
CA GLU A 377 12.49 2.70 -23.03
C GLU A 377 13.71 1.77 -23.01
N LYS A 378 14.42 1.70 -24.15
CA LYS A 378 15.56 0.80 -24.31
C LYS A 378 16.81 1.37 -23.63
N GLY A 379 17.51 0.53 -22.88
CA GLY A 379 18.79 0.89 -22.26
C GLY A 379 18.65 1.47 -20.85
N GLU A 380 17.44 1.71 -20.40
CA GLU A 380 17.13 2.15 -19.03
C GLU A 380 16.90 0.97 -18.08
N ASN A 381 16.81 1.26 -16.79
CA ASN A 381 16.34 0.29 -15.81
C ASN A 381 14.84 0.02 -16.07
N PRO A 382 14.43 -1.24 -16.33
CA PRO A 382 13.05 -1.55 -16.72
C PRO A 382 12.01 -1.29 -15.63
N TYR A 383 12.40 -0.89 -14.45
CA TYR A 383 11.51 -0.48 -13.36
C TYR A 383 11.29 1.04 -13.28
N GLN A 384 12.00 1.83 -14.09
CA GLN A 384 11.78 3.27 -14.13
C GLN A 384 10.43 3.57 -14.77
N LEU A 385 9.54 4.14 -13.96
CA LEU A 385 8.22 4.59 -14.40
C LEU A 385 8.33 5.89 -15.14
N HIS A 386 7.57 6.00 -16.23
CA HIS A 386 7.44 7.18 -17.08
C HIS A 386 5.99 7.49 -17.39
N VAL A 387 5.71 8.73 -17.75
CA VAL A 387 4.39 9.20 -18.20
C VAL A 387 4.31 9.11 -19.71
N TYR A 388 3.26 8.45 -20.18
CA TYR A 388 2.95 8.33 -21.62
C TYR A 388 1.58 8.89 -21.93
N ARG A 389 1.41 9.29 -23.20
CA ARG A 389 0.12 9.61 -23.78
C ARG A 389 -0.18 8.67 -24.95
N VAL A 390 -1.42 8.16 -25.01
CA VAL A 390 -1.91 7.44 -26.19
C VAL A 390 -3.34 7.87 -26.52
N SER A 391 -3.69 7.86 -27.81
CA SER A 391 -5.05 8.14 -28.25
C SER A 391 -6.00 7.00 -27.88
N LEU A 392 -7.26 7.31 -27.54
CA LEU A 392 -8.34 6.32 -27.40
C LEU A 392 -8.65 5.61 -28.75
N GLN A 393 -8.15 6.16 -29.89
CA GLN A 393 -8.18 5.51 -31.19
C GLN A 393 -7.00 4.55 -31.41
N GLY A 394 -6.10 4.39 -30.41
CA GLY A 394 -4.88 3.61 -30.51
C GLY A 394 -3.73 4.38 -31.15
N GLY A 395 -2.64 3.68 -31.40
CA GLY A 395 -1.40 4.24 -31.93
C GLY A 395 -0.23 4.03 -30.97
N GLU A 396 0.95 4.50 -31.34
CA GLU A 396 2.15 4.37 -30.53
C GLU A 396 2.11 5.34 -29.34
N PRO A 397 2.27 4.84 -28.10
CA PRO A 397 2.38 5.69 -26.92
C PRO A 397 3.59 6.60 -26.97
N LYS A 398 3.38 7.88 -26.71
CA LYS A 398 4.42 8.91 -26.70
C LYS A 398 4.89 9.18 -25.29
N LEU A 399 6.22 9.12 -25.06
CA LEU A 399 6.87 9.54 -23.80
C LEU A 399 6.69 11.05 -23.59
N LEU A 400 6.34 11.46 -22.36
CA LEU A 400 6.05 12.86 -22.03
C LEU A 400 7.01 13.50 -21.03
N ASP A 401 7.84 12.72 -20.37
CA ASP A 401 8.78 13.19 -19.34
C ASP A 401 10.25 13.00 -19.76
N MET A 402 11.17 13.04 -18.79
CA MET A 402 12.61 12.96 -19.05
C MET A 402 13.11 11.50 -19.03
N PRO A 403 14.08 11.15 -19.90
CA PRO A 403 14.65 9.81 -19.94
C PRO A 403 15.52 9.50 -18.71
N ASP A 404 15.74 8.21 -18.46
CA ASP A 404 16.60 7.64 -17.40
C ASP A 404 16.32 8.21 -16.00
N MET A 405 15.04 8.44 -15.67
CA MET A 405 14.55 8.83 -14.35
C MET A 405 13.35 7.96 -13.95
N ASN A 406 13.17 7.73 -12.68
CA ASN A 406 11.92 7.19 -12.18
C ASN A 406 10.97 8.34 -11.84
N VAL A 407 9.78 8.33 -12.43
CA VAL A 407 8.81 9.42 -12.35
C VAL A 407 7.56 8.96 -11.58
N ASP A 408 7.30 9.61 -10.45
CA ASP A 408 6.01 9.56 -9.78
C ASP A 408 5.19 10.79 -10.21
N ALA A 409 4.05 10.56 -10.86
CA ALA A 409 3.31 11.62 -11.54
C ALA A 409 1.88 11.76 -11.04
N TYR A 410 1.43 13.01 -10.99
CA TYR A 410 0.06 13.39 -10.63
C TYR A 410 -0.53 14.24 -11.75
N ALA A 411 -1.51 13.73 -12.47
CA ALA A 411 -2.20 14.46 -13.52
C ALA A 411 -3.38 15.27 -12.95
N LEU A 412 -3.66 16.41 -13.57
CA LEU A 412 -4.92 17.09 -13.37
C LEU A 412 -6.06 16.23 -13.95
N GLU A 413 -7.25 16.37 -13.39
CA GLU A 413 -8.42 15.57 -13.75
C GLU A 413 -8.72 15.62 -15.27
N ASP A 414 -8.56 16.78 -15.90
CA ASP A 414 -8.75 16.95 -17.35
C ASP A 414 -7.58 16.44 -18.19
N GLY A 415 -6.51 15.94 -17.57
CA GLY A 415 -5.33 15.37 -18.21
C GLY A 415 -4.51 16.37 -19.04
N LYS A 416 -4.73 17.69 -18.93
CA LYS A 416 -3.97 18.69 -19.72
C LYS A 416 -2.58 18.98 -19.20
N TYR A 417 -2.39 18.78 -17.90
CA TYR A 417 -1.12 18.98 -17.20
C TYR A 417 -0.88 17.86 -16.22
N PHE A 418 0.39 17.60 -15.93
CA PHE A 418 0.79 16.72 -14.85
C PHE A 418 2.04 17.24 -14.16
N ILE A 419 2.15 16.97 -12.86
CA ILE A 419 3.36 17.16 -12.07
C ILE A 419 4.15 15.85 -12.13
N ALA A 420 5.42 15.93 -12.51
CA ALA A 420 6.36 14.83 -12.42
C ALA A 420 7.31 15.07 -11.25
N ASN A 421 7.25 14.19 -10.25
CA ASN A 421 8.27 14.06 -9.21
C ASN A 421 9.24 12.98 -9.69
N TYR A 422 10.47 13.35 -9.92
CA TYR A 422 11.44 12.43 -10.50
C TYR A 422 12.71 12.34 -9.68
N SER A 423 13.23 11.15 -9.59
CA SER A 423 14.51 10.87 -8.98
C SER A 423 15.09 9.57 -9.52
N ARG A 424 16.29 9.27 -9.06
CA ARG A 424 16.95 7.99 -9.27
C ARG A 424 17.77 7.68 -8.03
N VAL A 425 18.09 6.43 -7.77
CA VAL A 425 18.85 6.08 -6.56
C VAL A 425 20.17 6.87 -6.45
N ASP A 426 20.75 7.24 -7.59
CA ASP A 426 21.98 8.04 -7.74
C ASP A 426 21.72 9.50 -8.17
N TYR A 427 20.47 9.99 -8.02
CA TYR A 427 20.10 11.36 -8.38
C TYR A 427 19.06 11.92 -7.40
N LYS A 428 19.25 13.17 -6.95
CA LYS A 428 18.38 13.85 -6.00
C LYS A 428 16.97 14.05 -6.55
N PRO A 429 15.93 14.01 -5.70
CA PRO A 429 14.56 14.30 -6.11
C PRO A 429 14.38 15.73 -6.64
N ALA A 430 13.59 15.85 -7.71
CA ALA A 430 13.15 17.13 -8.25
C ALA A 430 11.72 17.00 -8.79
N SER A 431 11.06 18.15 -8.99
CA SER A 431 9.68 18.22 -9.47
C SER A 431 9.54 19.25 -10.58
N ALA A 432 8.75 18.94 -11.59
CA ALA A 432 8.44 19.84 -12.68
C ALA A 432 7.00 19.66 -13.17
N LEU A 433 6.45 20.72 -13.76
CA LEU A 433 5.14 20.72 -14.41
C LEU A 433 5.31 20.50 -15.91
N PHE A 434 4.54 19.57 -16.45
CA PHE A 434 4.47 19.26 -17.89
C PHE A 434 3.05 19.44 -18.42
N ASP A 435 2.92 19.77 -19.70
CA ASP A 435 1.65 19.68 -20.41
C ASP A 435 1.47 18.30 -21.07
N ALA A 436 0.26 18.00 -21.51
CA ALA A 436 -0.08 16.73 -22.15
C ALA A 436 0.61 16.47 -23.52
N THR A 437 1.45 17.39 -24.01
CA THR A 437 2.29 17.19 -25.19
C THR A 437 3.70 16.72 -24.84
N GLY A 438 4.06 16.73 -23.54
CA GLY A 438 5.39 16.44 -23.01
C GLY A 438 6.30 17.67 -22.98
N LYS A 439 5.75 18.88 -23.12
CA LYS A 439 6.52 20.11 -22.98
C LYS A 439 6.62 20.45 -21.48
N LYS A 440 7.84 20.57 -20.98
CA LYS A 440 8.09 21.11 -19.63
C LYS A 440 7.66 22.57 -19.57
N VAL A 441 6.71 22.87 -18.70
CA VAL A 441 6.17 24.21 -18.46
C VAL A 441 7.07 25.01 -17.54
N CYS A 442 7.45 24.41 -16.40
CA CYS A 442 8.37 25.01 -15.42
C CYS A 442 8.92 23.96 -14.47
N ASP A 443 10.05 24.25 -13.85
CA ASP A 443 10.55 23.53 -12.69
C ASP A 443 9.79 24.03 -11.45
N LEU A 444 9.43 23.11 -10.57
CA LEU A 444 8.71 23.39 -9.31
C LEU A 444 9.66 23.43 -8.10
N GLY A 445 10.71 22.60 -8.13
CA GLY A 445 11.72 22.55 -7.07
C GLY A 445 12.61 21.32 -7.17
N GLU A 446 13.67 21.33 -6.39
CA GLU A 446 14.57 20.18 -6.22
C GLU A 446 15.00 20.09 -4.76
N ALA A 447 15.36 18.87 -4.32
CA ALA A 447 15.87 18.64 -2.97
C ALA A 447 17.25 19.27 -2.77
N ASP A 448 17.44 19.99 -1.67
CA ASP A 448 18.74 20.54 -1.29
C ASP A 448 19.57 19.49 -0.53
N PHE A 449 20.66 19.06 -1.15
CA PHE A 449 21.60 18.09 -0.59
C PHE A 449 22.90 18.72 -0.03
N SER A 450 22.93 20.04 0.09
CA SER A 450 24.15 20.75 0.52
C SER A 450 24.67 20.25 1.88
N LEU A 451 23.79 20.06 2.87
CA LEU A 451 24.16 19.52 4.18
C LEU A 451 24.59 18.05 4.13
N LEU A 452 23.91 17.25 3.31
CA LEU A 452 24.30 15.83 3.13
C LEU A 452 25.69 15.72 2.50
N PHE A 453 25.96 16.49 1.45
CA PHE A 453 27.29 16.50 0.82
C PHE A 453 28.38 17.06 1.72
N ALA A 454 28.06 18.09 2.54
CA ALA A 454 28.98 18.60 3.55
C ALA A 454 29.29 17.56 4.62
N ALA A 455 28.37 16.65 4.92
CA ALA A 455 28.56 15.51 5.81
C ALA A 455 29.28 14.32 5.15
N GLY A 456 29.67 14.42 3.87
CA GLY A 456 30.38 13.39 3.14
C GLY A 456 29.50 12.38 2.41
N TYR A 457 28.17 12.62 2.32
CA TYR A 457 27.25 11.72 1.62
C TYR A 457 27.69 11.48 0.17
N LYS A 458 27.64 10.23 -0.24
CA LYS A 458 27.83 9.79 -1.63
C LYS A 458 26.63 8.96 -2.05
N PHE A 459 26.16 9.19 -3.26
CA PHE A 459 25.10 8.37 -3.83
C PHE A 459 25.52 6.91 -3.95
N PRO A 460 24.58 5.95 -3.82
CA PRO A 460 24.82 4.56 -4.18
C PRO A 460 25.09 4.43 -5.70
N GLU A 461 25.72 3.32 -6.08
CA GLU A 461 26.04 3.03 -7.48
C GLU A 461 25.07 2.01 -8.05
N ARG A 462 24.48 2.32 -9.21
CA ARG A 462 23.63 1.35 -9.94
C ARG A 462 24.49 0.24 -10.54
N PHE A 463 23.98 -0.97 -10.52
CA PHE A 463 24.59 -2.09 -11.22
C PHE A 463 23.59 -2.98 -11.92
N LYS A 464 24.11 -3.76 -12.86
CA LYS A 464 23.37 -4.80 -13.56
C LYS A 464 24.20 -6.09 -13.57
N VAL A 465 23.53 -7.22 -13.31
CA VAL A 465 24.08 -8.57 -13.34
C VAL A 465 23.12 -9.52 -14.02
N LYS A 466 23.54 -10.74 -14.28
CA LYS A 466 22.64 -11.81 -14.76
C LYS A 466 22.03 -12.59 -13.62
N ALA A 467 20.79 -13.02 -13.79
CA ALA A 467 20.17 -14.05 -12.96
C ALA A 467 20.93 -15.39 -13.10
N ALA A 468 20.62 -16.34 -12.24
CA ALA A 468 21.25 -17.67 -12.29
C ALA A 468 21.01 -18.44 -13.59
N ASP A 469 20.01 -18.05 -14.41
CA ASP A 469 19.82 -18.60 -15.77
C ASP A 469 20.85 -18.10 -16.79
N GLY A 470 21.70 -17.13 -16.43
CA GLY A 470 22.70 -16.53 -17.30
C GLY A 470 22.16 -15.61 -18.40
N VAL A 471 20.84 -15.41 -18.47
CA VAL A 471 20.15 -14.66 -19.54
C VAL A 471 19.42 -13.43 -19.02
N THR A 472 18.63 -13.57 -17.96
CA THR A 472 17.79 -12.51 -17.41
C THR A 472 18.63 -11.43 -16.73
N ASP A 473 18.44 -10.17 -17.10
CA ASP A 473 19.09 -9.05 -16.43
C ASP A 473 18.40 -8.73 -15.10
N LEU A 474 19.20 -8.62 -14.05
CA LEU A 474 18.83 -8.14 -12.72
C LEU A 474 19.50 -6.80 -12.47
N TYR A 475 18.78 -5.93 -11.78
CA TYR A 475 19.19 -4.56 -11.49
C TYR A 475 19.29 -4.35 -9.99
N GLY A 476 20.23 -3.53 -9.56
CA GLY A 476 20.43 -3.27 -8.14
C GLY A 476 21.25 -2.02 -7.85
N ALA A 477 21.46 -1.75 -6.57
CA ALA A 477 22.25 -0.63 -6.08
C ALA A 477 23.30 -1.13 -5.05
N ILE A 478 24.50 -0.54 -5.12
CA ILE A 478 25.62 -0.76 -4.16
C ILE A 478 25.75 0.48 -3.30
N TYR A 479 25.68 0.28 -2.00
CA TYR A 479 25.92 1.28 -0.96
C TYR A 479 27.30 1.03 -0.35
N LYS A 480 28.14 2.06 -0.34
CA LYS A 480 29.53 2.00 0.17
C LYS A 480 29.70 2.96 1.36
N PRO A 481 30.66 2.71 2.24
CA PRO A 481 31.08 3.71 3.22
C PRO A 481 31.44 5.04 2.54
N PHE A 482 31.15 6.16 3.18
CA PHE A 482 31.50 7.48 2.61
C PHE A 482 33.02 7.68 2.50
N ASP A 483 33.79 7.01 3.37
CA ASP A 483 35.26 6.93 3.35
C ASP A 483 35.79 5.70 2.60
N PHE A 484 35.00 5.14 1.67
CA PHE A 484 35.34 3.96 0.90
C PHE A 484 36.74 4.05 0.26
N ASP A 485 37.54 3.00 0.49
CA ASP A 485 38.88 2.84 -0.02
C ASP A 485 38.98 1.53 -0.83
N SER A 486 39.17 1.63 -2.12
CA SER A 486 39.21 0.47 -3.02
C SER A 486 40.39 -0.46 -2.82
N THR A 487 41.37 -0.08 -1.96
CA THR A 487 42.49 -0.93 -1.59
C THR A 487 42.20 -1.86 -0.41
N LYS A 488 41.10 -1.62 0.30
CA LYS A 488 40.58 -2.44 1.40
C LYS A 488 39.60 -3.47 0.90
N VAL A 489 39.37 -4.50 1.71
CA VAL A 489 38.43 -5.58 1.42
C VAL A 489 37.31 -5.56 2.46
N TYR A 490 36.06 -5.51 2.00
CA TYR A 490 34.88 -5.30 2.82
C TYR A 490 33.97 -6.54 2.81
N PRO A 491 33.34 -6.88 3.94
CA PRO A 491 32.22 -7.83 3.93
C PRO A 491 31.04 -7.25 3.17
N ILE A 492 30.24 -8.13 2.57
CA ILE A 492 29.04 -7.74 1.82
C ILE A 492 27.77 -8.17 2.56
N CYS A 493 26.80 -7.27 2.68
CA CYS A 493 25.48 -7.54 3.22
C CYS A 493 24.41 -7.32 2.15
N ASP A 494 23.58 -8.31 1.95
CA ASP A 494 22.44 -8.24 1.02
C ASP A 494 21.16 -7.92 1.77
N TYR A 495 20.53 -6.79 1.45
CA TYR A 495 19.20 -6.46 1.94
C TYR A 495 18.14 -6.97 0.98
N VAL A 496 17.35 -7.92 1.44
CA VAL A 496 16.35 -8.59 0.61
C VAL A 496 14.92 -8.30 1.06
N TYR A 497 14.05 -8.10 0.10
CA TYR A 497 12.61 -8.20 0.27
C TYR A 497 12.01 -8.83 -0.99
N PRO A 498 11.97 -10.15 -1.08
CA PRO A 498 11.43 -10.84 -2.25
C PRO A 498 9.98 -11.20 -2.02
N GLY A 499 9.14 -10.23 -1.83
CA GLY A 499 7.72 -10.49 -1.99
C GLY A 499 7.42 -10.46 -3.49
N PRO A 500 6.61 -11.34 -4.07
CA PRO A 500 6.23 -11.20 -5.47
C PRO A 500 5.47 -9.91 -5.79
N GLN A 501 5.03 -9.18 -4.79
CA GLN A 501 4.41 -7.84 -4.96
C GLN A 501 5.44 -6.70 -5.05
N VAL A 502 6.72 -6.95 -4.70
CA VAL A 502 7.78 -5.93 -4.69
C VAL A 502 9.16 -6.59 -4.67
N GLU A 503 10.19 -5.89 -5.14
CA GLU A 503 11.59 -6.27 -4.99
C GLU A 503 12.35 -5.25 -4.14
N ALA A 504 13.40 -5.70 -3.45
CA ALA A 504 14.37 -4.81 -2.87
C ALA A 504 15.32 -4.28 -3.97
N ASN A 505 14.78 -3.52 -4.90
CA ASN A 505 15.51 -2.84 -5.96
C ASN A 505 15.23 -1.34 -5.87
N ASN A 506 16.16 -0.60 -5.25
CA ASN A 506 15.99 0.83 -5.04
C ASN A 506 16.22 1.59 -6.35
N ILE A 507 15.13 2.00 -7.01
CA ILE A 507 15.16 2.76 -8.26
C ILE A 507 15.19 4.26 -8.05
N SER A 508 14.60 4.75 -6.95
CA SER A 508 14.57 6.16 -6.56
C SER A 508 15.39 6.42 -5.31
N TRP A 509 15.87 7.63 -5.16
CA TRP A 509 16.47 8.05 -3.91
C TRP A 509 15.44 8.10 -2.78
N SER A 510 15.84 7.63 -1.60
CA SER A 510 15.01 7.68 -0.39
C SER A 510 15.85 8.17 0.78
N ARG A 511 15.25 9.01 1.64
CA ARG A 511 15.87 9.47 2.89
C ARG A 511 15.82 8.42 4.03
N GLY A 512 15.26 7.25 3.77
CA GLY A 512 15.18 6.17 4.76
C GLY A 512 16.47 5.36 4.86
N PHE A 513 17.54 5.95 5.38
CA PHE A 513 18.90 5.39 5.42
C PHE A 513 19.11 4.13 6.26
N THR A 514 18.10 3.60 6.91
CA THR A 514 18.25 2.67 8.04
C THR A 514 18.85 1.31 7.73
N ARG A 515 18.63 0.76 6.55
CA ARG A 515 18.99 -0.65 6.24
C ARG A 515 20.11 -0.80 5.22
N THR A 516 20.42 0.27 4.51
CA THR A 516 21.41 0.30 3.44
C THR A 516 22.54 1.27 3.78
N ASP A 517 22.32 2.58 3.63
CA ASP A 517 23.36 3.59 3.84
C ASP A 517 23.96 3.54 5.25
N ARG A 518 23.12 3.46 6.31
CA ARG A 518 23.61 3.43 7.70
C ARG A 518 24.48 2.21 7.98
N LEU A 519 24.07 1.04 7.51
CA LEU A 519 24.85 -0.18 7.69
C LEU A 519 26.18 -0.08 6.92
N ALA A 520 26.16 0.51 5.72
CA ALA A 520 27.38 0.71 4.94
C ALA A 520 28.39 1.59 5.67
N GLN A 521 27.96 2.62 6.44
CA GLN A 521 28.88 3.48 7.20
C GLN A 521 29.64 2.77 8.32
N LEU A 522 29.25 1.55 8.69
CA LEU A 522 29.98 0.71 9.63
C LEU A 522 31.11 -0.10 8.98
N GLY A 523 31.34 0.05 7.67
CA GLY A 523 32.39 -0.63 6.93
C GLY A 523 31.92 -1.85 6.14
N PHE A 524 30.64 -1.91 5.77
CA PHE A 524 30.08 -2.94 4.90
C PHE A 524 29.86 -2.42 3.48
N ILE A 525 29.97 -3.30 2.51
CA ILE A 525 29.29 -3.10 1.23
C ILE A 525 27.87 -3.63 1.39
N VAL A 526 26.87 -2.76 1.18
CA VAL A 526 25.47 -3.19 1.24
C VAL A 526 24.90 -3.16 -0.16
N ILE A 527 24.15 -4.18 -0.53
CA ILE A 527 23.49 -4.24 -1.83
C ILE A 527 21.98 -4.42 -1.67
N THR A 528 21.27 -3.96 -2.70
CA THR A 528 19.91 -4.37 -3.00
C THR A 528 19.87 -4.84 -4.44
N VAL A 529 19.24 -5.94 -4.73
CA VAL A 529 19.13 -6.48 -6.09
C VAL A 529 17.81 -7.22 -6.29
N GLY A 530 17.22 -7.08 -7.49
CA GLY A 530 16.05 -7.83 -7.88
C GLY A 530 16.35 -9.31 -8.11
N ASN A 531 15.30 -10.11 -8.16
CA ASN A 531 15.36 -11.53 -8.52
C ASN A 531 14.14 -11.95 -9.35
N ARG A 532 14.24 -12.98 -10.13
CA ARG A 532 13.06 -13.55 -10.83
C ARG A 532 12.02 -13.98 -9.80
N GLY A 533 10.76 -13.69 -10.10
CA GLY A 533 9.63 -13.87 -9.18
C GLY A 533 9.39 -12.68 -8.24
N GLY A 534 10.14 -11.59 -8.41
CA GLY A 534 9.98 -10.34 -7.65
C GLY A 534 8.88 -9.45 -8.23
N HIS A 535 9.19 -8.18 -8.45
CA HIS A 535 8.25 -7.10 -8.75
C HIS A 535 7.32 -7.37 -9.97
N PRO A 536 6.04 -6.97 -9.90
CA PRO A 536 5.09 -7.13 -11.02
C PRO A 536 5.41 -6.28 -12.26
N ASP A 537 6.26 -5.26 -12.16
CA ASP A 537 6.57 -4.28 -13.21
C ASP A 537 7.41 -4.84 -14.39
N ARG A 538 7.43 -6.15 -14.49
CA ARG A 538 8.05 -6.87 -15.62
C ARG A 538 7.03 -7.77 -16.32
N SER A 539 7.50 -8.69 -17.16
CA SER A 539 6.60 -9.65 -17.78
C SER A 539 5.95 -10.59 -16.73
N LYS A 540 4.79 -11.12 -17.05
CA LYS A 540 4.10 -12.10 -16.20
C LYS A 540 4.96 -13.33 -15.91
N TRP A 541 5.81 -13.76 -16.85
CA TRP A 541 6.75 -14.87 -16.66
C TRP A 541 7.82 -14.57 -15.62
N TYR A 542 8.36 -13.34 -15.63
CA TYR A 542 9.31 -12.90 -14.62
C TYR A 542 8.64 -12.85 -13.25
N HIS A 543 7.49 -12.19 -13.15
CA HIS A 543 6.75 -12.02 -11.90
C HIS A 543 6.30 -13.36 -11.30
N ASN A 544 5.81 -14.29 -12.10
CA ASN A 544 5.31 -15.59 -11.64
C ASN A 544 6.38 -16.69 -11.55
N TYR A 545 7.66 -16.35 -11.66
CA TYR A 545 8.74 -17.34 -11.59
C TYR A 545 8.71 -18.18 -10.30
N GLY A 546 8.30 -17.56 -9.17
CA GLY A 546 8.15 -18.22 -7.87
C GLY A 546 6.84 -18.95 -7.63
N TYR A 547 5.87 -18.88 -8.56
CA TYR A 547 4.57 -19.52 -8.40
C TYR A 547 4.71 -21.04 -8.30
N GLY A 548 4.20 -21.62 -7.21
CA GLY A 548 4.40 -23.04 -6.87
C GLY A 548 5.74 -23.38 -6.22
N ASN A 549 6.66 -22.41 -6.05
CA ASN A 549 7.98 -22.60 -5.42
C ASN A 549 8.38 -21.43 -4.53
N LEU A 550 7.46 -20.95 -3.71
CA LEU A 550 7.61 -19.67 -3.02
C LEU A 550 8.71 -19.65 -1.95
N ARG A 551 9.16 -20.82 -1.40
CA ARG A 551 10.26 -20.85 -0.45
C ARG A 551 11.61 -20.59 -1.10
N ASP A 552 11.89 -21.22 -2.23
CA ASP A 552 13.24 -21.28 -2.82
C ASP A 552 13.45 -20.32 -3.99
N TYR A 553 12.38 -19.71 -4.53
CA TYR A 553 12.50 -18.81 -5.67
C TYR A 553 13.39 -17.60 -5.32
N GLY A 554 14.16 -17.11 -6.28
CA GLY A 554 15.02 -15.94 -6.11
C GLY A 554 16.31 -16.16 -5.32
N LEU A 555 16.41 -17.19 -4.46
CA LEU A 555 17.61 -17.43 -3.64
C LEU A 555 18.87 -17.66 -4.49
N GLU A 556 18.75 -18.39 -5.57
CA GLU A 556 19.85 -18.66 -6.49
C GLU A 556 20.28 -17.38 -7.21
N ASP A 557 19.34 -16.54 -7.61
CA ASP A 557 19.60 -15.26 -8.26
C ASP A 557 20.37 -14.30 -7.33
N GLN A 558 19.96 -14.19 -6.05
CA GLN A 558 20.65 -13.38 -5.04
C GLN A 558 22.10 -13.85 -4.86
N LYS A 559 22.30 -15.15 -4.64
CA LYS A 559 23.64 -15.73 -4.50
C LYS A 559 24.49 -15.47 -5.75
N TYR A 560 23.95 -15.69 -6.94
CA TYR A 560 24.68 -15.52 -8.19
C TYR A 560 25.02 -14.04 -8.47
N ALA A 561 24.13 -13.11 -8.10
CA ALA A 561 24.38 -11.68 -8.16
C ALA A 561 25.59 -11.27 -7.28
N ILE A 562 25.62 -11.74 -6.03
CA ILE A 562 26.74 -11.48 -5.11
C ILE A 562 28.06 -12.05 -5.67
N GLN A 563 28.04 -13.27 -6.21
CA GLN A 563 29.22 -13.89 -6.81
C GLN A 563 29.75 -13.09 -8.02
N GLN A 564 28.88 -12.58 -8.88
CA GLN A 564 29.25 -11.74 -10.01
C GLN A 564 29.86 -10.40 -9.55
N LEU A 565 29.31 -9.81 -8.48
CA LEU A 565 29.87 -8.58 -7.91
C LEU A 565 31.26 -8.82 -7.29
N GLY A 566 31.44 -9.93 -6.56
CA GLY A 566 32.75 -10.29 -6.02
C GLY A 566 33.81 -10.59 -7.11
N ALA A 567 33.38 -11.20 -8.24
CA ALA A 567 34.27 -11.39 -9.39
C ALA A 567 34.62 -10.08 -10.11
N ARG A 568 33.69 -9.08 -10.08
CA ARG A 568 33.91 -7.77 -10.70
C ARG A 568 34.72 -6.82 -9.85
N TYR A 569 34.56 -6.91 -8.54
CA TYR A 569 35.12 -5.95 -7.58
C TYR A 569 35.98 -6.66 -6.52
N PRO A 570 37.33 -6.53 -6.59
CA PRO A 570 38.24 -7.24 -5.68
C PRO A 570 38.16 -6.78 -4.21
N TRP A 571 37.48 -5.68 -3.94
CA TRP A 571 37.22 -5.16 -2.59
C TRP A 571 35.97 -5.80 -1.92
N ILE A 572 35.25 -6.73 -2.58
CA ILE A 572 34.19 -7.53 -1.98
C ILE A 572 34.74 -8.86 -1.49
N ASP A 573 34.50 -9.18 -0.21
CA ASP A 573 34.90 -10.46 0.39
C ASP A 573 33.73 -11.46 0.35
N LEU A 574 33.84 -12.47 -0.50
CA LEU A 574 32.89 -13.55 -0.61
C LEU A 574 32.93 -14.57 0.55
N ASP A 575 33.93 -14.50 1.41
CA ASP A 575 33.98 -15.31 2.63
C ASP A 575 33.30 -14.65 3.81
N ARG A 576 32.83 -13.39 3.66
CA ARG A 576 32.12 -12.61 4.69
C ARG A 576 30.80 -12.05 4.14
N VAL A 577 29.87 -12.96 3.80
CA VAL A 577 28.57 -12.60 3.21
C VAL A 577 27.48 -12.64 4.27
N GLY A 578 26.78 -11.50 4.46
CA GLY A 578 25.59 -11.36 5.29
C GLY A 578 24.33 -11.19 4.45
N ILE A 579 23.16 -11.48 5.07
CA ILE A 579 21.85 -11.27 4.45
C ILE A 579 20.84 -10.86 5.51
N HIS A 580 19.98 -9.90 5.21
CA HIS A 580 18.90 -9.48 6.12
C HIS A 580 17.66 -9.01 5.38
N GLY A 581 16.54 -9.10 6.05
CA GLY A 581 15.27 -8.59 5.59
C GLY A 581 14.17 -8.71 6.62
N HIS A 582 13.07 -8.03 6.36
CA HIS A 582 11.91 -7.99 7.21
C HIS A 582 10.71 -8.66 6.51
N SER A 583 9.79 -9.32 7.26
CA SER A 583 8.60 -9.94 6.69
C SER A 583 8.98 -11.02 5.65
N GLY A 584 8.53 -10.90 4.39
CA GLY A 584 9.02 -11.74 3.29
C GLY A 584 10.55 -11.77 3.17
N GLY A 585 11.22 -10.65 3.49
CA GLY A 585 12.69 -10.58 3.55
C GLY A 585 13.27 -11.40 4.72
N GLY A 586 12.61 -11.45 5.86
CA GLY A 586 12.97 -12.34 6.97
C GLY A 586 12.81 -13.81 6.59
N PHE A 587 11.73 -14.14 5.91
CA PHE A 587 11.51 -15.47 5.35
C PHE A 587 12.64 -15.88 4.40
N MET A 588 13.01 -15.02 3.43
CA MET A 588 14.09 -15.30 2.48
C MET A 588 15.46 -15.33 3.17
N SER A 589 15.76 -14.44 4.11
CA SER A 589 17.05 -14.43 4.81
C SER A 589 17.30 -15.75 5.55
N THR A 590 16.27 -16.29 6.22
CA THR A 590 16.33 -17.61 6.84
C THR A 590 16.47 -18.72 5.80
N ALA A 591 15.68 -18.69 4.74
CA ALA A 591 15.77 -19.69 3.66
C ALA A 591 17.16 -19.69 3.03
N ALA A 592 17.75 -18.51 2.78
CA ALA A 592 19.07 -18.36 2.16
C ALA A 592 20.19 -19.01 2.98
N ILE A 593 20.28 -18.71 4.29
CA ILE A 593 21.33 -19.28 5.14
C ILE A 593 21.14 -20.78 5.37
N LEU A 594 19.91 -21.27 5.30
CA LEU A 594 19.61 -22.71 5.42
C LEU A 594 19.81 -23.46 4.09
N LYS A 595 19.57 -22.83 2.94
CA LYS A 595 19.71 -23.43 1.62
C LYS A 595 21.15 -23.37 1.11
N TYR A 596 21.87 -22.29 1.43
CA TYR A 596 23.27 -22.06 1.05
C TYR A 596 24.16 -21.81 2.29
N PRO A 597 24.27 -22.80 3.21
CA PRO A 597 24.90 -22.61 4.52
C PRO A 597 26.42 -22.38 4.45
N ASP A 598 27.08 -22.72 3.35
CA ASP A 598 28.50 -22.47 3.12
C ASP A 598 28.75 -21.09 2.50
N PHE A 599 27.73 -20.44 1.96
CA PHE A 599 27.84 -19.14 1.32
C PHE A 599 27.48 -17.99 2.27
N PHE A 600 26.28 -17.98 2.85
CA PHE A 600 25.86 -16.98 3.81
C PHE A 600 26.41 -17.29 5.21
N LYS A 601 27.19 -16.35 5.77
CA LYS A 601 27.88 -16.54 7.06
C LYS A 601 27.04 -16.02 8.24
N ALA A 602 26.29 -14.93 8.02
CA ALA A 602 25.39 -14.35 9.02
C ALA A 602 24.07 -13.93 8.38
N ALA A 603 22.97 -14.17 9.08
CA ALA A 603 21.64 -13.73 8.67
C ALA A 603 20.90 -13.09 9.82
N VAL A 604 20.21 -11.96 9.56
CA VAL A 604 19.28 -11.33 10.48
C VAL A 604 17.89 -11.37 9.86
N SER A 605 17.02 -12.16 10.45
CA SER A 605 15.69 -12.49 9.94
C SER A 605 14.61 -11.87 10.81
N CYS A 606 13.88 -10.89 10.28
CA CYS A 606 12.93 -10.09 11.03
C CYS A 606 11.49 -10.43 10.64
N ALA A 607 10.66 -10.80 11.62
CA ALA A 607 9.21 -11.03 11.46
C ALA A 607 8.86 -11.89 10.23
N GLY A 608 9.66 -12.95 9.98
CA GLY A 608 9.54 -13.75 8.75
C GLY A 608 8.37 -14.73 8.79
N ASN A 609 7.65 -14.84 7.68
CA ASN A 609 6.59 -15.82 7.46
C ASN A 609 7.16 -17.20 7.10
N HIS A 610 7.90 -17.80 8.01
CA HIS A 610 8.71 -19.02 7.82
C HIS A 610 7.92 -20.27 7.49
N ASP A 611 6.64 -20.29 7.80
CA ASP A 611 5.70 -21.36 7.48
C ASP A 611 4.44 -20.76 6.86
N ASN A 612 4.44 -20.63 5.55
CA ASN A 612 3.33 -20.05 4.80
C ASN A 612 2.06 -20.94 4.77
N ASN A 613 2.06 -22.11 5.44
CA ASN A 613 0.83 -22.86 5.70
C ASN A 613 0.00 -22.25 6.84
N ILE A 614 0.61 -21.36 7.67
CA ILE A 614 -0.05 -20.66 8.78
C ILE A 614 -0.01 -19.13 8.63
N TYR A 615 0.42 -18.64 7.47
CA TYR A 615 0.41 -17.22 7.18
C TYR A 615 -0.90 -16.83 6.48
N ASN A 616 -1.14 -15.54 6.34
CA ASN A 616 -2.31 -14.96 5.70
C ASN A 616 -2.57 -15.57 4.31
N ARG A 617 -3.80 -16.02 4.07
CA ARG A 617 -4.20 -16.66 2.82
C ARG A 617 -3.96 -15.79 1.59
N TRP A 618 -4.23 -14.47 1.69
CA TRP A 618 -4.13 -13.56 0.58
C TRP A 618 -2.75 -13.60 -0.07
N TRP A 619 -1.71 -13.44 0.74
CA TRP A 619 -0.35 -13.49 0.26
C TRP A 619 0.05 -14.92 -0.17
N SER A 620 -0.28 -15.89 0.66
CA SER A 620 0.16 -17.28 0.47
C SER A 620 -0.50 -17.94 -0.73
N GLU A 621 -1.83 -17.86 -0.86
CA GLU A 621 -2.57 -18.47 -1.96
C GLU A 621 -2.32 -17.75 -3.30
N GLN A 622 -2.17 -16.42 -3.28
CA GLN A 622 -1.88 -15.63 -4.46
C GLN A 622 -0.51 -15.99 -5.07
N HIS A 623 0.53 -16.00 -4.25
CA HIS A 623 1.89 -16.11 -4.75
C HIS A 623 2.42 -17.53 -4.89
N HIS A 624 1.91 -18.47 -4.09
CA HIS A 624 2.23 -19.88 -4.25
C HIS A 624 1.22 -20.63 -5.14
N GLY A 625 -0.02 -20.21 -5.08
CA GLY A 625 -1.15 -20.88 -5.72
C GLY A 625 -1.87 -21.86 -4.79
N ILE A 626 -3.19 -21.97 -4.97
CA ILE A 626 -4.04 -22.96 -4.31
C ILE A 626 -4.68 -23.87 -5.36
N GLN A 627 -4.87 -25.13 -5.04
CA GLN A 627 -5.50 -26.10 -5.93
C GLN A 627 -6.99 -26.21 -5.62
N GLU A 628 -7.83 -25.85 -6.60
CA GLU A 628 -9.26 -26.11 -6.58
C GLU A 628 -9.49 -27.57 -6.98
N LYS A 629 -10.20 -28.33 -6.14
CA LYS A 629 -10.61 -29.71 -6.41
C LYS A 629 -12.11 -29.82 -6.41
N ILE A 630 -12.65 -30.26 -7.54
CA ILE A 630 -14.09 -30.49 -7.72
C ILE A 630 -14.33 -32.01 -7.66
N ALA A 631 -15.09 -32.47 -6.67
CA ALA A 631 -15.44 -33.88 -6.51
C ALA A 631 -16.88 -34.02 -5.99
N ALA A 632 -17.65 -34.92 -6.63
CA ALA A 632 -19.03 -35.19 -6.24
C ALA A 632 -19.95 -33.95 -6.14
N GLY A 633 -19.69 -32.94 -6.97
CA GLY A 633 -20.48 -31.69 -6.98
C GLY A 633 -20.08 -30.64 -5.92
N ASP A 634 -19.09 -30.95 -5.11
CA ASP A 634 -18.51 -29.98 -4.15
C ASP A 634 -17.10 -29.54 -4.58
N THR A 635 -16.76 -28.30 -4.23
CA THR A 635 -15.45 -27.70 -4.48
C THR A 635 -14.69 -27.58 -3.17
N THR A 636 -13.46 -28.06 -3.14
CA THR A 636 -12.54 -27.93 -2.01
C THR A 636 -11.24 -27.28 -2.46
N PHE A 637 -10.52 -26.70 -1.51
CA PHE A 637 -9.26 -26.00 -1.77
C PHE A 637 -8.14 -26.68 -0.98
N VAL A 638 -7.05 -27.02 -1.68
CA VAL A 638 -5.88 -27.69 -1.09
C VAL A 638 -4.66 -26.81 -1.26
N TYR A 639 -4.00 -26.50 -0.14
CA TYR A 639 -2.79 -25.73 -0.08
C TYR A 639 -1.70 -26.48 0.68
N SER A 640 -0.48 -26.45 0.20
CA SER A 640 0.70 -26.96 0.90
C SER A 640 1.95 -26.34 0.31
N ILE A 641 2.84 -25.87 1.15
CA ILE A 641 4.11 -25.27 0.76
C ILE A 641 5.23 -25.81 1.64
N GLU A 642 6.42 -25.94 1.08
CA GLU A 642 7.64 -26.21 1.83
C GLU A 642 7.99 -25.04 2.74
N THR A 643 8.53 -25.35 3.93
CA THR A 643 8.75 -24.36 5.00
C THR A 643 10.22 -24.28 5.41
N ASN A 644 10.63 -23.17 6.03
CA ASN A 644 11.98 -23.02 6.59
C ASN A 644 12.29 -24.02 7.72
N PRO A 645 11.36 -24.32 8.64
CA PRO A 645 11.56 -25.36 9.64
C PRO A 645 12.03 -26.72 9.08
N GLN A 646 11.60 -27.12 7.89
CA GLN A 646 11.94 -28.40 7.29
C GLN A 646 13.44 -28.54 6.95
N ILE A 647 14.14 -27.43 6.73
CA ILE A 647 15.56 -27.39 6.38
C ILE A 647 16.45 -26.80 7.50
N ALA A 648 15.93 -26.63 8.70
CA ALA A 648 16.63 -26.06 9.84
C ALA A 648 17.94 -26.79 10.21
N SER A 649 18.01 -28.12 9.96
CA SER A 649 19.20 -28.93 10.20
C SER A 649 20.43 -28.51 9.36
N ASN A 650 20.22 -27.75 8.29
CA ASN A 650 21.31 -27.31 7.40
C ASN A 650 22.10 -26.12 7.94
N LEU A 651 21.64 -25.42 8.98
CA LEU A 651 22.30 -24.24 9.52
C LEU A 651 23.76 -24.51 9.87
N LYS A 652 24.69 -23.71 9.32
CA LYS A 652 26.13 -23.71 9.65
C LYS A 652 26.62 -22.35 10.14
N GLY A 653 26.10 -21.27 9.55
CA GLY A 653 26.44 -19.89 9.90
C GLY A 653 25.66 -19.38 11.11
N HIS A 654 25.67 -18.07 11.30
CA HIS A 654 25.06 -17.37 12.43
C HIS A 654 23.69 -16.81 12.03
N LEU A 655 22.64 -17.20 12.74
CA LEU A 655 21.26 -16.77 12.49
C LEU A 655 20.69 -16.06 13.71
N MET A 656 20.25 -14.82 13.55
CA MET A 656 19.45 -14.08 14.52
C MET A 656 18.01 -13.95 14.02
N LEU A 657 17.08 -14.47 14.81
CA LEU A 657 15.63 -14.36 14.58
C LEU A 657 15.07 -13.22 15.43
N VAL A 658 14.34 -12.29 14.81
CA VAL A 658 13.75 -11.13 15.50
C VAL A 658 12.25 -11.09 15.25
N HIS A 659 11.42 -10.87 16.31
CA HIS A 659 9.97 -10.81 16.17
C HIS A 659 9.32 -9.92 17.24
N GLY A 660 8.27 -9.17 16.87
CA GLY A 660 7.38 -8.52 17.82
C GLY A 660 6.42 -9.53 18.43
N ASP A 661 6.22 -9.52 19.75
CA ASP A 661 5.42 -10.55 20.45
C ASP A 661 3.91 -10.43 20.20
N ILE A 662 3.43 -9.26 19.77
CA ILE A 662 2.02 -9.02 19.41
C ILE A 662 1.82 -8.77 17.91
N ASP A 663 2.69 -9.33 17.06
CA ASP A 663 2.53 -9.26 15.62
C ASP A 663 1.28 -10.04 15.17
N ASN A 664 0.25 -9.33 14.74
CA ASN A 664 -1.01 -9.88 14.28
C ASN A 664 -1.08 -9.99 12.74
N ASN A 665 -0.03 -9.62 12.02
CA ASN A 665 0.13 -9.84 10.58
C ASN A 665 0.89 -11.15 10.32
N VAL A 666 2.20 -11.18 10.60
CA VAL A 666 2.98 -12.42 10.60
C VAL A 666 3.05 -12.95 12.03
N HIS A 667 2.16 -13.85 12.36
CA HIS A 667 2.04 -14.35 13.74
C HIS A 667 3.36 -14.93 14.26
N PRO A 668 3.78 -14.63 15.53
CA PRO A 668 5.03 -15.10 16.13
C PRO A 668 5.26 -16.61 16.07
N ALA A 669 4.19 -17.40 15.94
CA ALA A 669 4.28 -18.85 15.74
C ALA A 669 5.16 -19.24 14.53
N ASN A 670 5.27 -18.37 13.50
CA ASN A 670 6.17 -18.60 12.39
C ASN A 670 7.63 -18.72 12.84
N THR A 671 8.10 -17.78 13.66
CA THR A 671 9.45 -17.80 14.24
C THR A 671 9.61 -18.93 15.25
N ILE A 672 8.62 -19.16 16.15
CA ILE A 672 8.68 -20.23 17.14
C ILE A 672 8.79 -21.62 16.49
N ARG A 673 8.18 -21.85 15.34
CA ARG A 673 8.33 -23.12 14.59
C ARG A 673 9.76 -23.30 14.09
N VAL A 674 10.43 -22.26 13.63
CA VAL A 674 11.86 -22.30 13.24
C VAL A 674 12.72 -22.57 14.47
N VAL A 675 12.49 -21.86 15.57
CA VAL A 675 13.20 -22.08 16.86
C VAL A 675 13.09 -23.55 17.31
N ASN A 676 11.90 -24.11 17.32
CA ASN A 676 11.69 -25.52 17.68
C ASN A 676 12.46 -26.47 16.74
N ALA A 677 12.46 -26.21 15.45
CA ALA A 677 13.17 -27.04 14.47
C ALA A 677 14.71 -26.95 14.64
N LEU A 678 15.25 -25.76 14.89
CA LEU A 678 16.68 -25.55 15.16
C LEU A 678 17.11 -26.24 16.44
N ILE A 679 16.35 -26.14 17.53
CA ILE A 679 16.61 -26.82 18.81
C ILE A 679 16.64 -28.34 18.59
N ARG A 680 15.63 -28.89 17.91
CA ARG A 680 15.57 -30.34 17.62
C ARG A 680 16.70 -30.83 16.72
N ALA A 681 17.21 -29.95 15.86
CA ALA A 681 18.38 -30.22 15.01
C ALA A 681 19.71 -29.95 15.72
N ASN A 682 19.71 -29.62 17.02
CA ASN A 682 20.88 -29.27 17.85
C ASN A 682 21.72 -28.14 17.24
N LYS A 683 21.03 -27.10 16.69
CA LYS A 683 21.67 -25.90 16.11
C LYS A 683 21.67 -24.75 17.10
N ARG A 684 22.73 -23.94 17.06
CA ARG A 684 22.83 -22.68 17.81
C ARG A 684 22.35 -21.53 16.95
N PHE A 685 21.62 -20.62 17.55
CA PHE A 685 21.07 -19.42 16.92
C PHE A 685 20.80 -18.37 17.99
N ASP A 686 20.57 -17.13 17.59
CA ASP A 686 20.18 -16.04 18.46
C ASP A 686 18.71 -15.67 18.22
N MET A 687 18.04 -15.19 19.27
CA MET A 687 16.66 -14.74 19.18
C MET A 687 16.47 -13.43 19.95
N LEU A 688 15.79 -12.46 19.32
CA LEU A 688 15.39 -11.20 19.91
C LEU A 688 13.88 -11.05 19.80
N ILE A 689 13.21 -11.04 20.95
CA ILE A 689 11.79 -10.65 21.04
C ILE A 689 11.74 -9.16 21.34
N LEU A 690 10.88 -8.44 20.62
CA LEU A 690 10.57 -7.03 20.83
C LEU A 690 9.20 -6.93 21.51
N PRO A 691 9.15 -6.77 22.85
CA PRO A 691 7.90 -6.85 23.61
C PRO A 691 6.98 -5.66 23.31
N GLY A 692 5.69 -5.91 23.17
CA GLY A 692 4.69 -4.91 22.85
C GLY A 692 4.73 -4.41 21.41
N GLN A 693 5.58 -5.00 20.56
CA GLN A 693 5.72 -4.57 19.17
C GLN A 693 4.92 -5.44 18.22
N ARG A 694 4.32 -4.77 17.23
CA ARG A 694 3.65 -5.39 16.08
C ARG A 694 4.63 -5.66 14.94
N HIS A 695 4.12 -5.85 13.74
CA HIS A 695 4.92 -6.20 12.56
C HIS A 695 6.03 -5.18 12.22
N GLY A 696 5.82 -3.89 12.46
CA GLY A 696 6.75 -2.82 12.09
C GLY A 696 7.78 -2.41 13.15
N PHE A 697 7.84 -3.07 14.31
CA PHE A 697 8.74 -2.82 15.45
C PHE A 697 8.64 -1.44 16.12
N GLY A 698 7.78 -0.52 15.64
CA GLY A 698 7.43 0.75 16.26
C GLY A 698 8.64 1.56 16.76
N ASP A 699 8.60 1.95 18.03
CA ASP A 699 9.63 2.71 18.73
C ASP A 699 10.90 1.90 19.07
N MET A 700 10.90 0.58 18.84
CA MET A 700 12.08 -0.28 19.03
C MET A 700 12.92 -0.43 17.75
N ASN A 701 12.60 0.25 16.64
CA ASN A 701 13.35 0.16 15.39
C ASN A 701 14.83 0.56 15.54
N GLU A 702 15.14 1.60 16.32
CA GLU A 702 16.53 2.02 16.56
C GLU A 702 17.30 0.98 17.37
N TYR A 703 16.72 0.48 18.45
CA TYR A 703 17.32 -0.61 19.22
C TYR A 703 17.58 -1.83 18.33
N PHE A 704 16.61 -2.21 17.50
CA PHE A 704 16.78 -3.32 16.57
C PHE A 704 17.90 -3.08 15.56
N PHE A 705 17.99 -1.86 14.96
CA PHE A 705 19.05 -1.53 14.01
C PHE A 705 20.44 -1.78 14.61
N TRP A 706 20.68 -1.28 15.83
CA TRP A 706 21.97 -1.44 16.48
C TRP A 706 22.26 -2.89 16.89
N ARG A 707 21.24 -3.66 17.27
CA ARG A 707 21.42 -5.10 17.51
C ARG A 707 21.79 -5.86 16.23
N MET A 708 21.20 -5.52 15.10
CA MET A 708 21.57 -6.06 13.79
C MET A 708 23.01 -5.65 13.40
N ALA A 709 23.34 -4.38 13.56
CA ALA A 709 24.66 -3.84 13.26
C ALA A 709 25.76 -4.53 14.10
N ASP A 710 25.57 -4.65 15.41
CA ASP A 710 26.47 -5.37 16.29
C ASP A 710 26.65 -6.84 15.87
N TYR A 711 25.56 -7.48 15.47
CA TYR A 711 25.60 -8.89 15.04
C TYR A 711 26.47 -9.09 13.80
N TYR A 712 26.36 -8.20 12.82
CA TYR A 712 27.23 -8.25 11.64
C TYR A 712 28.67 -7.86 11.94
N CYS A 713 28.92 -6.87 12.78
CA CYS A 713 30.27 -6.51 13.22
C CYS A 713 30.95 -7.69 13.94
N GLU A 714 30.22 -8.39 14.80
CA GLU A 714 30.74 -9.58 15.50
C GLU A 714 31.09 -10.70 14.51
N TRP A 715 30.16 -11.09 13.65
CA TRP A 715 30.27 -12.31 12.85
C TRP A 715 30.94 -12.14 11.48
N LEU A 716 30.94 -10.93 10.93
CA LEU A 716 31.54 -10.67 9.63
C LEU A 716 32.84 -9.86 9.71
N MET A 717 33.08 -9.13 10.82
CA MET A 717 34.29 -8.33 11.01
C MET A 717 35.16 -8.84 12.17
N GLY A 718 34.67 -9.75 13.01
CA GLY A 718 35.37 -10.21 14.22
C GLY A 718 35.45 -9.13 15.31
N ALA A 719 34.56 -8.15 15.31
CA ALA A 719 34.53 -7.07 16.28
C ALA A 719 34.07 -7.57 17.66
N SER A 720 34.54 -6.93 18.71
CA SER A 720 34.07 -7.21 20.07
C SER A 720 32.62 -6.80 20.24
N LYS A 721 31.84 -7.62 20.92
CA LYS A 721 30.45 -7.35 21.27
C LYS A 721 30.32 -6.17 22.23
N ARG A 722 29.43 -5.23 21.95
CA ARG A 722 29.10 -4.15 22.88
C ARG A 722 28.22 -4.66 24.01
N ASN A 723 28.47 -4.19 25.23
CA ASN A 723 27.72 -4.61 26.42
C ASN A 723 26.46 -3.77 26.63
N GLU A 724 26.44 -2.53 26.15
CA GLU A 724 25.38 -1.58 26.41
C GLU A 724 24.87 -0.95 25.10
N VAL A 725 23.57 -0.74 25.05
CA VAL A 725 22.87 0.00 23.99
C VAL A 725 21.98 1.03 24.67
N ASP A 726 22.27 2.32 24.50
CA ASP A 726 21.45 3.38 25.09
C ASP A 726 20.25 3.71 24.20
N ILE A 727 19.11 3.17 24.59
CA ILE A 727 17.84 3.39 23.87
C ILE A 727 17.37 4.86 23.96
N LYS A 728 17.68 5.55 25.07
CA LYS A 728 17.26 6.95 25.23
C LYS A 728 18.04 7.87 24.32
N GLU A 729 19.32 7.61 24.13
CA GLU A 729 20.18 8.36 23.23
C GLU A 729 19.81 8.10 21.75
N MET A 730 19.36 6.87 21.45
CA MET A 730 18.98 6.44 20.10
C MET A 730 17.62 6.94 19.63
N ASN A 731 16.68 7.14 20.55
CA ASN A 731 15.32 7.57 20.24
C ASN A 731 15.08 9.08 20.48
N ASN A 732 16.15 9.83 20.76
CA ASN A 732 16.07 11.28 20.90
C ASN A 732 16.11 11.95 19.51
N ASP A 733 14.95 12.02 18.88
CA ASP A 733 14.65 12.93 17.76
C ASP A 733 13.62 13.98 18.15
#